data_957d158088b73892e32c07da45b5109c
#
_entry.id   957d158088b73892e32c07da45b5109c
#
_cell.length_a   1.000
_cell.length_b   1.000
_cell.length_c   1.000
_cell.angle_alpha   90.00
_cell.angle_beta   90.00
_cell.angle_gamma   90.00
#
_symmetry.space_group_name_H-M   'P 1'
#
loop_
_entity.id
_entity.type
_entity.pdbx_description
1 polymer ?
#
loop_
_entity_poly.entity_id
_entity_poly.type
_entity_poly.pdbx_seq_one_letter_code
_entity_poly.pdbx_strand_id
1 'polypeptide(L)'
;MVVIDGYKSNPKEVGGGWYGANIQTIYHARIHNDRFNNPFTEQAIDGIIHEFGHSRGMPDIYAMKVDADKNPIAPIPYYGTRCIMNYPYGETFWSKYAINMINYAEDKIVEIDNLVVDMLPRYLSFKILDPQGNPVQDANLSFYPVDWYSYSVNPEPIYSIITRNKGEVYLETSNIFPKSEEFGIKYSNVFVSATYGAMVAYAWLPLYEIENSTFEGKETHETLLYLKNVKALKSPNSASNEGGDVYDAPKNSTSESRWEISKDGTIEWNIVNNQLPHNDHIEMSGEQMACVLRWGVDENCALTTERSLVFPMLRRLPNNTHASLMHRIALDVPSLISIDGLALRNPKTESVYIDGLFQSKETFCVGKQNIGSGKGTSPVPAITLSRTIFPSMNKPYLCERYEITSIRERDLILYIPEFSQVFKTLDSLGKDGVYIIEARVQGSGSYVLRKGDSITFDVIFSGRKAFEPQYTVDVTSELQERINFINKDIDSSLVLETPDAIINTMFRYAKIRTSESIFKTEGGYMHAPGGESYYAAIWANDQAEYVNPFFPYLGYWRGNESAINSFRHFSRFINSDFNPIPSSIIAEGTDVWAGAGDRGDAAMVAYGASRFSLAYADKSIAQELWPLIEWCLEYCDRKLNIEGVVMSDTDELEGRFEDGDANLCTSSLYYDALLSAANLASELGMSSSIIKAYRSKAATLKINIEKYFGATVSGFNTYRYYDGNEILRSWICIPLTVGIFDRAEATVEALCSPFLWKKDGLLTAQGSTTFWDRSTLYALRGIYAAGMADIATEKLKYYSARRLLGDHVPYAIEAWPEGSQRHLSAESGLYCRIITEGLFGMKPTGFRSFDLTPSMPTSWESMSIKNIKAFSDNIDIIINRTSSKKLKVVINSKKGQKKYAIEDGEKISVKL
;
A
#
# COMPACT_ATOMS: atom_id res chain seq x y z
N MET A 1 -12.33 37.88 -2.06
CA MET A 1 -12.88 37.62 -0.72
C MET A 1 -13.65 36.33 -0.79
N VAL A 2 -13.29 35.33 -0.01
CA VAL A 2 -14.00 34.04 0.08
C VAL A 2 -15.07 34.18 1.15
N VAL A 3 -16.32 33.93 0.81
CA VAL A 3 -17.44 33.93 1.77
C VAL A 3 -17.92 32.48 1.87
N ILE A 4 -17.77 31.90 3.05
CA ILE A 4 -18.32 30.57 3.34
C ILE A 4 -19.69 30.80 3.96
N ASP A 5 -20.76 30.50 3.20
CA ASP A 5 -22.12 30.61 3.71
C ASP A 5 -22.59 29.26 4.26
N GLY A 6 -22.63 29.15 5.60
CA GLY A 6 -23.11 27.96 6.29
C GLY A 6 -24.64 27.87 6.41
N TYR A 7 -25.40 28.83 5.86
CA TYR A 7 -26.85 28.89 5.97
C TYR A 7 -27.53 28.86 4.60
N LYS A 8 -27.92 27.70 4.11
CA LYS A 8 -28.90 27.63 3.04
C LYS A 8 -30.09 26.76 3.36
N SER A 9 -31.22 27.29 2.90
CA SER A 9 -32.53 26.69 3.07
C SER A 9 -32.81 25.46 2.21
N ASN A 10 -31.90 25.04 1.32
CA ASN A 10 -32.12 23.90 0.46
C ASN A 10 -31.13 22.76 0.79
N PRO A 11 -31.57 21.65 1.38
CA PRO A 11 -30.69 20.55 1.78
C PRO A 11 -30.20 19.67 0.63
N LYS A 12 -30.49 20.00 -0.63
CA LYS A 12 -30.12 19.23 -1.81
C LYS A 12 -28.99 19.86 -2.66
N GLU A 13 -28.51 21.03 -2.31
CA GLU A 13 -27.42 21.66 -3.05
C GLU A 13 -26.08 21.22 -2.51
N VAL A 14 -25.36 20.46 -3.31
CA VAL A 14 -23.94 20.10 -3.11
C VAL A 14 -23.08 21.32 -3.39
N GLY A 15 -21.94 21.49 -2.72
CA GLY A 15 -21.03 22.62 -2.93
C GLY A 15 -20.68 22.80 -4.41
N GLY A 16 -20.59 24.03 -4.86
CA GLY A 16 -20.22 24.40 -6.22
C GLY A 16 -19.45 25.72 -6.23
N GLY A 17 -18.43 25.81 -7.08
CA GLY A 17 -17.71 27.05 -7.32
C GLY A 17 -18.27 27.77 -8.56
N TRP A 18 -18.25 29.12 -8.52
CA TRP A 18 -18.60 29.91 -9.67
C TRP A 18 -17.36 30.49 -10.35
N TYR A 19 -17.27 30.31 -11.63
CA TYR A 19 -16.20 30.77 -12.48
C TYR A 19 -16.26 32.31 -12.70
N GLY A 20 -15.12 32.96 -12.79
CA GLY A 20 -14.98 34.32 -13.28
C GLY A 20 -15.49 35.42 -12.38
N ALA A 21 -15.97 35.13 -11.17
CA ALA A 21 -16.40 36.15 -10.22
C ALA A 21 -15.25 36.56 -9.31
N ASN A 22 -15.15 37.87 -9.02
CA ASN A 22 -14.27 38.41 -7.96
C ASN A 22 -14.68 37.95 -6.53
N ILE A 23 -15.82 37.26 -6.42
CA ILE A 23 -16.37 36.70 -5.19
C ILE A 23 -16.74 35.27 -5.47
N GLN A 24 -16.07 34.31 -4.83
CA GLN A 24 -16.50 32.91 -4.84
C GLN A 24 -17.36 32.64 -3.63
N THR A 25 -18.53 32.10 -3.86
CA THR A 25 -19.43 31.63 -2.84
C THR A 25 -19.35 30.10 -2.83
N ILE A 26 -18.76 29.53 -1.80
CA ILE A 26 -18.74 28.07 -1.61
C ILE A 26 -19.94 27.72 -0.74
N TYR A 27 -20.87 26.96 -1.33
CA TYR A 27 -22.06 26.48 -0.62
C TYR A 27 -21.73 25.20 0.11
N HIS A 28 -21.94 25.20 1.43
CA HIS A 28 -21.81 23.99 2.24
C HIS A 28 -23.18 23.28 2.26
N ALA A 29 -23.31 22.17 1.55
CA ALA A 29 -24.51 21.35 1.66
C ALA A 29 -24.55 20.66 3.02
N ARG A 30 -25.67 20.76 3.74
CA ARG A 30 -25.98 19.84 4.83
C ARG A 30 -26.27 18.47 4.24
N ILE A 31 -25.28 17.62 4.19
CA ILE A 31 -25.52 16.18 4.14
C ILE A 31 -25.77 15.74 5.60
N HIS A 32 -26.72 14.86 5.81
CA HIS A 32 -27.18 14.35 7.11
C HIS A 32 -26.13 13.59 7.94
N ASN A 33 -24.87 13.92 7.82
CA ASN A 33 -23.78 13.36 8.61
C ASN A 33 -23.01 14.49 9.28
N ASP A 34 -22.82 14.40 10.59
CA ASP A 34 -22.08 15.35 11.42
C ASP A 34 -20.65 15.65 10.95
N ARG A 35 -20.11 14.90 9.98
CA ARG A 35 -18.81 15.11 9.35
C ARG A 35 -18.66 16.45 8.63
N PHE A 36 -19.74 17.09 8.19
CA PHE A 36 -19.72 18.33 7.41
C PHE A 36 -20.10 19.58 8.20
N ASN A 37 -20.34 19.49 9.49
CA ASN A 37 -20.64 20.66 10.34
C ASN A 37 -19.40 21.51 10.68
N ASN A 38 -18.20 21.05 10.32
CA ASN A 38 -16.95 21.78 10.53
C ASN A 38 -16.32 22.12 9.17
N PRO A 39 -16.31 23.42 8.74
CA PRO A 39 -15.67 23.83 7.48
C PRO A 39 -14.15 23.67 7.46
N PHE A 40 -13.56 23.22 8.54
CA PHE A 40 -12.12 22.96 8.68
C PHE A 40 -11.77 21.47 8.74
N THR A 41 -12.67 20.58 8.35
CA THR A 41 -12.32 19.18 8.11
C THR A 41 -11.45 19.05 6.85
N GLU A 42 -10.59 18.05 6.78
CA GLU A 42 -9.75 17.81 5.59
C GLU A 42 -10.59 17.73 4.32
N GLN A 43 -11.70 17.02 4.34
CA GLN A 43 -12.61 16.90 3.19
C GLN A 43 -13.26 18.24 2.79
N ALA A 44 -13.58 19.11 3.77
CA ALA A 44 -14.12 20.43 3.46
C ALA A 44 -13.02 21.36 2.91
N ILE A 45 -11.80 21.26 3.42
CA ILE A 45 -10.63 21.99 2.90
C ILE A 45 -10.32 21.56 1.48
N ASP A 46 -10.30 20.23 1.19
CA ASP A 46 -10.09 19.70 -0.14
C ASP A 46 -11.15 20.20 -1.14
N GLY A 47 -12.43 20.21 -0.72
CA GLY A 47 -13.49 20.81 -1.51
C GLY A 47 -13.29 22.30 -1.79
N ILE A 48 -12.85 23.09 -0.79
CA ILE A 48 -12.54 24.50 -0.96
C ILE A 48 -11.37 24.70 -1.93
N ILE A 49 -10.32 23.92 -1.81
CA ILE A 49 -9.15 23.99 -2.70
C ILE A 49 -9.54 23.58 -4.12
N HIS A 50 -10.37 22.55 -4.28
CA HIS A 50 -10.95 22.15 -5.57
C HIS A 50 -11.70 23.31 -6.24
N GLU A 51 -12.61 23.97 -5.52
CA GLU A 51 -13.35 25.11 -6.02
C GLU A 51 -12.45 26.32 -6.37
N PHE A 52 -11.33 26.50 -5.64
CA PHE A 52 -10.31 27.46 -6.05
C PHE A 52 -9.66 27.09 -7.39
N GLY A 53 -9.54 25.80 -7.70
CA GLY A 53 -9.10 25.33 -9.00
C GLY A 53 -9.96 25.86 -10.12
N HIS A 54 -11.26 25.79 -9.98
CA HIS A 54 -12.20 26.35 -10.92
C HIS A 54 -12.03 27.85 -11.10
N SER A 55 -11.76 28.62 -10.04
CA SER A 55 -11.49 30.06 -10.15
C SER A 55 -10.22 30.39 -10.94
N ARG A 56 -9.39 29.42 -11.21
CA ARG A 56 -8.17 29.50 -12.01
C ARG A 56 -8.28 28.84 -13.37
N GLY A 57 -9.49 28.57 -13.82
CA GLY A 57 -9.78 28.10 -15.16
C GLY A 57 -9.66 26.58 -15.35
N MET A 58 -9.59 25.79 -14.30
CA MET A 58 -9.48 24.35 -14.42
C MET A 58 -10.85 23.68 -14.53
N PRO A 59 -11.07 22.79 -15.50
CA PRO A 59 -12.25 21.96 -15.56
C PRO A 59 -12.15 20.80 -14.56
N ASP A 60 -13.29 20.18 -14.30
CA ASP A 60 -13.39 18.92 -13.56
C ASP A 60 -12.71 17.79 -14.33
N ILE A 61 -11.57 17.30 -13.81
CA ILE A 61 -10.86 16.17 -14.45
C ILE A 61 -11.69 14.88 -14.32
N TYR A 62 -12.45 14.71 -13.25
CA TYR A 62 -13.34 13.55 -13.09
C TYR A 62 -14.46 13.51 -14.14
N ALA A 63 -14.85 14.64 -14.72
CA ALA A 63 -15.84 14.67 -15.81
C ALA A 63 -15.33 14.02 -17.11
N MET A 64 -14.04 13.73 -17.20
CA MET A 64 -13.43 13.02 -18.34
C MET A 64 -13.37 11.50 -18.11
N LYS A 65 -13.77 11.00 -16.94
CA LYS A 65 -13.78 9.58 -16.59
C LYS A 65 -14.76 8.81 -17.47
N VAL A 66 -14.36 7.61 -17.92
CA VAL A 66 -15.22 6.65 -18.62
C VAL A 66 -14.96 5.26 -18.06
N ASP A 67 -15.97 4.59 -17.55
CA ASP A 67 -15.87 3.19 -17.13
C ASP A 67 -15.92 2.25 -18.36
N ALA A 68 -15.38 1.04 -18.22
CA ALA A 68 -15.24 0.12 -19.36
C ALA A 68 -16.58 -0.26 -20.02
N ASP A 69 -17.64 -0.39 -19.23
CA ASP A 69 -19.01 -0.69 -19.67
C ASP A 69 -19.69 0.52 -20.34
N LYS A 70 -19.14 1.72 -20.17
CA LYS A 70 -19.57 2.97 -20.80
C LYS A 70 -18.88 3.26 -22.14
N ASN A 71 -17.99 2.36 -22.58
CA ASN A 71 -17.31 2.45 -23.87
C ASN A 71 -17.76 1.31 -24.81
N PRO A 72 -18.79 1.52 -25.64
CA PRO A 72 -19.35 0.52 -26.55
C PRO A 72 -18.43 0.18 -27.74
N ILE A 73 -17.40 0.98 -27.99
CA ILE A 73 -16.45 0.75 -29.10
C ILE A 73 -15.41 -0.31 -28.72
N ALA A 74 -14.89 -0.21 -27.50
CA ALA A 74 -14.01 -1.19 -26.89
C ALA A 74 -14.08 -1.04 -25.36
N PRO A 75 -14.05 -2.13 -24.56
CA PRO A 75 -14.19 -2.06 -23.11
C PRO A 75 -12.89 -1.55 -22.46
N ILE A 76 -12.45 -0.35 -22.85
CA ILE A 76 -11.24 0.32 -22.36
C ILE A 76 -11.69 1.51 -21.55
N PRO A 77 -11.47 1.51 -20.21
CA PRO A 77 -11.83 2.63 -19.35
C PRO A 77 -10.85 3.78 -19.50
N TYR A 78 -11.25 4.96 -19.03
CA TYR A 78 -10.38 6.11 -18.83
C TYR A 78 -10.57 6.69 -17.44
N TYR A 79 -9.47 6.89 -16.73
CA TYR A 79 -9.43 7.55 -15.43
C TYR A 79 -8.43 8.70 -15.51
N GLY A 80 -8.90 9.92 -15.24
CA GLY A 80 -8.05 11.11 -15.32
C GLY A 80 -6.83 11.07 -14.39
N THR A 81 -5.88 11.99 -14.67
CA THR A 81 -4.67 12.10 -13.83
C THR A 81 -5.02 12.41 -12.39
N ARG A 82 -4.15 11.98 -11.45
CA ARG A 82 -4.30 12.31 -10.03
C ARG A 82 -4.14 13.82 -9.82
N CYS A 83 -5.14 14.44 -9.22
CA CYS A 83 -5.22 15.89 -9.02
C CYS A 83 -6.39 16.19 -8.08
N ILE A 84 -6.33 17.29 -7.34
CA ILE A 84 -7.50 17.74 -6.56
C ILE A 84 -8.73 18.06 -7.43
N MET A 85 -8.51 18.32 -8.73
CA MET A 85 -9.59 18.47 -9.71
C MET A 85 -10.16 17.14 -10.22
N ASN A 86 -9.69 16.00 -9.70
CA ASN A 86 -10.18 14.66 -10.01
C ASN A 86 -10.86 14.03 -8.80
N TYR A 87 -11.89 13.22 -9.00
CA TYR A 87 -12.64 12.56 -7.92
C TYR A 87 -12.14 11.10 -7.74
N PRO A 88 -12.05 10.58 -6.51
CA PRO A 88 -12.33 11.19 -5.21
C PRO A 88 -11.20 12.12 -4.75
N TYR A 89 -11.55 13.16 -3.99
CA TYR A 89 -10.66 14.24 -3.50
C TYR A 89 -9.66 13.80 -2.41
N GLY A 90 -9.22 12.55 -2.41
CA GLY A 90 -8.32 12.03 -1.38
C GLY A 90 -6.87 12.49 -1.48
N GLU A 91 -6.53 13.34 -2.44
CA GLU A 91 -5.15 13.80 -2.67
C GLU A 91 -5.08 15.29 -2.87
N THR A 92 -4.62 15.99 -1.84
CA THR A 92 -4.48 17.45 -1.82
C THR A 92 -3.23 17.87 -2.60
N PHE A 93 -3.14 17.58 -3.89
CA PHE A 93 -2.09 18.11 -4.74
C PHE A 93 -2.60 18.53 -6.12
N TRP A 94 -1.88 19.47 -6.72
CA TRP A 94 -2.10 19.92 -8.06
C TRP A 94 -1.30 19.10 -9.07
N SER A 95 -1.93 18.54 -10.09
CA SER A 95 -1.22 17.91 -11.19
C SER A 95 -0.37 18.92 -11.96
N LYS A 96 0.58 18.44 -12.78
CA LYS A 96 1.38 19.31 -13.67
C LYS A 96 0.48 20.23 -14.52
N TYR A 97 -0.62 19.68 -15.05
CA TYR A 97 -1.62 20.46 -15.79
C TYR A 97 -2.21 21.57 -14.93
N ALA A 98 -2.68 21.25 -13.73
CA ALA A 98 -3.27 22.21 -12.81
C ALA A 98 -2.30 23.34 -12.44
N ILE A 99 -1.04 23.02 -12.17
CA ILE A 99 0.02 24.01 -11.89
C ILE A 99 0.22 24.94 -13.09
N ASN A 100 0.26 24.39 -14.31
CA ASN A 100 0.41 25.18 -15.52
C ASN A 100 -0.78 26.13 -15.71
N MET A 101 -2.02 25.66 -15.49
CA MET A 101 -3.23 26.49 -15.56
C MET A 101 -3.25 27.60 -14.51
N ILE A 102 -2.88 27.30 -13.27
CA ILE A 102 -2.78 28.31 -12.19
C ILE A 102 -1.81 29.41 -12.58
N ASN A 103 -0.63 29.04 -13.08
CA ASN A 103 0.41 30.00 -13.48
C ASN A 103 -0.05 30.81 -14.70
N TYR A 104 -0.72 30.18 -15.65
CA TYR A 104 -1.24 30.86 -16.84
C TYR A 104 -2.34 31.88 -16.50
N ALA A 105 -3.17 31.58 -15.50
CA ALA A 105 -4.27 32.42 -15.07
C ALA A 105 -3.87 33.53 -14.07
N GLU A 106 -2.58 33.61 -13.66
CA GLU A 106 -2.12 34.51 -12.59
C GLU A 106 -2.50 35.98 -12.83
N ASP A 107 -2.32 36.47 -14.07
CA ASP A 107 -2.54 37.88 -14.45
C ASP A 107 -3.82 38.09 -15.29
N LYS A 108 -4.68 37.08 -15.39
CA LYS A 108 -5.84 37.14 -16.30
C LYS A 108 -7.16 37.17 -15.53
N ILE A 109 -8.00 38.12 -15.88
CA ILE A 109 -9.43 38.11 -15.54
C ILE A 109 -10.14 37.53 -16.76
N VAL A 110 -10.36 36.21 -16.79
CA VAL A 110 -10.91 35.52 -17.96
C VAL A 110 -12.06 34.65 -17.51
N GLU A 111 -13.10 34.62 -18.33
CA GLU A 111 -14.14 33.58 -18.27
C GLU A 111 -13.49 32.22 -18.62
N ILE A 112 -13.79 31.20 -17.88
CA ILE A 112 -13.14 29.88 -18.00
C ILE A 112 -13.29 29.27 -19.38
N ASP A 113 -14.45 29.45 -19.98
CA ASP A 113 -14.77 28.91 -21.30
C ASP A 113 -13.82 29.40 -22.41
N ASN A 114 -13.25 30.58 -22.22
CA ASN A 114 -12.23 31.14 -23.14
C ASN A 114 -10.84 30.57 -22.83
N LEU A 115 -10.51 30.34 -21.56
CA LEU A 115 -9.20 29.79 -21.19
C LEU A 115 -8.97 28.40 -21.74
N VAL A 116 -9.95 27.52 -21.63
CA VAL A 116 -9.89 26.14 -22.15
C VAL A 116 -9.68 26.13 -23.66
N VAL A 117 -10.38 27.02 -24.38
CA VAL A 117 -10.22 27.13 -25.84
C VAL A 117 -8.86 27.68 -26.25
N ASP A 118 -8.37 28.69 -25.52
CA ASP A 118 -7.09 29.36 -25.82
C ASP A 118 -5.88 28.43 -25.55
N MET A 119 -6.05 27.41 -24.72
CA MET A 119 -4.97 26.47 -24.36
C MET A 119 -4.92 25.23 -25.25
N LEU A 120 -5.81 25.08 -26.22
CA LEU A 120 -5.74 24.00 -27.20
C LEU A 120 -4.59 24.21 -28.18
N PRO A 121 -3.76 23.19 -28.49
CA PRO A 121 -2.83 23.28 -29.62
C PRO A 121 -3.60 23.38 -30.90
N ARG A 122 -3.03 24.05 -31.90
CA ARG A 122 -3.69 24.28 -33.18
C ARG A 122 -4.01 22.98 -33.91
N TYR A 123 -3.15 21.97 -33.78
CA TYR A 123 -3.23 20.72 -34.52
C TYR A 123 -3.15 19.48 -33.64
N LEU A 124 -3.81 18.40 -34.11
CA LEU A 124 -3.62 17.02 -33.63
C LEU A 124 -2.92 16.22 -34.71
N SER A 125 -1.90 15.47 -34.37
CA SER A 125 -1.17 14.58 -35.26
C SER A 125 -1.25 13.13 -34.75
N PHE A 126 -1.57 12.21 -35.66
CA PHE A 126 -1.67 10.79 -35.36
C PHE A 126 -0.73 10.01 -36.27
N LYS A 127 0.06 9.11 -35.69
CA LYS A 127 0.89 8.22 -36.45
C LYS A 127 0.53 6.76 -36.14
N ILE A 128 0.11 6.05 -37.18
CA ILE A 128 -0.35 4.67 -37.08
C ILE A 128 0.79 3.73 -37.51
N LEU A 129 1.16 2.83 -36.64
CA LEU A 129 2.26 1.89 -36.82
C LEU A 129 1.75 0.44 -36.74
N ASP A 130 2.38 -0.45 -37.50
CA ASP A 130 2.18 -1.88 -37.37
C ASP A 130 2.89 -2.42 -36.08
N PRO A 131 2.72 -3.73 -35.73
CA PRO A 131 3.39 -4.30 -34.56
C PRO A 131 4.94 -4.27 -34.62
N GLN A 132 5.50 -4.05 -35.81
CA GLN A 132 6.94 -3.94 -36.06
C GLN A 132 7.44 -2.48 -36.07
N GLY A 133 6.52 -1.51 -35.87
CA GLY A 133 6.86 -0.08 -35.85
C GLY A 133 6.90 0.58 -37.24
N ASN A 134 6.46 -0.09 -38.31
CA ASN A 134 6.38 0.52 -39.63
C ASN A 134 5.10 1.31 -39.78
N PRO A 135 5.14 2.48 -40.47
CA PRO A 135 3.95 3.30 -40.75
C PRO A 135 2.92 2.55 -41.59
N VAL A 136 1.65 2.63 -41.24
CA VAL A 136 0.54 1.99 -41.94
C VAL A 136 -0.28 3.03 -42.72
N GLN A 137 -0.25 2.95 -44.05
CA GLN A 137 -1.08 3.71 -44.94
C GLN A 137 -2.47 3.08 -45.08
N ASP A 138 -3.48 3.88 -45.35
CA ASP A 138 -4.87 3.48 -45.54
C ASP A 138 -5.56 2.88 -44.31
N ALA A 139 -5.02 3.14 -43.09
CA ALA A 139 -5.73 2.85 -41.85
C ALA A 139 -6.84 3.87 -41.61
N ASN A 140 -8.01 3.42 -41.19
CA ASN A 140 -9.14 4.28 -40.85
C ASN A 140 -9.09 4.70 -39.39
N LEU A 141 -9.05 6.03 -39.12
CA LEU A 141 -9.19 6.62 -37.80
C LEU A 141 -10.62 7.14 -37.61
N SER A 142 -11.22 6.79 -36.48
CA SER A 142 -12.54 7.28 -36.09
C SER A 142 -12.50 7.84 -34.67
N PHE A 143 -13.20 8.97 -34.45
CA PHE A 143 -13.16 9.76 -33.21
C PHE A 143 -14.53 9.74 -32.56
N TYR A 144 -14.66 9.22 -31.37
CA TYR A 144 -15.89 9.01 -30.63
C TYR A 144 -15.92 9.90 -29.38
N PRO A 145 -16.86 10.87 -29.30
CA PRO A 145 -16.89 11.82 -28.20
C PRO A 145 -17.43 11.17 -26.92
N VAL A 146 -16.98 11.67 -25.77
CA VAL A 146 -17.54 11.35 -24.45
C VAL A 146 -18.61 12.39 -24.11
N ASP A 147 -19.73 11.92 -23.65
CA ASP A 147 -20.82 12.78 -23.18
C ASP A 147 -20.57 13.26 -21.76
N TRP A 148 -20.68 14.57 -21.50
CA TRP A 148 -20.40 15.21 -20.22
C TRP A 148 -21.28 14.72 -19.04
N TYR A 149 -22.51 14.28 -19.33
CA TYR A 149 -23.48 13.93 -18.29
C TYR A 149 -23.55 12.44 -18.01
N SER A 150 -23.44 11.61 -19.05
CA SER A 150 -23.51 10.16 -18.93
C SER A 150 -22.16 9.49 -18.70
N TYR A 151 -21.06 10.23 -18.90
CA TYR A 151 -19.69 9.72 -18.88
C TYR A 151 -19.51 8.50 -19.78
N SER A 152 -20.19 8.49 -20.92
CA SER A 152 -20.18 7.37 -21.87
C SER A 152 -19.69 7.81 -23.24
N VAL A 153 -19.01 6.89 -23.94
CA VAL A 153 -18.59 7.08 -25.32
C VAL A 153 -19.81 6.96 -26.24
N ASN A 154 -20.04 7.97 -27.09
CA ASN A 154 -21.06 7.89 -28.12
C ASN A 154 -20.64 6.85 -29.19
N PRO A 155 -21.48 5.88 -29.56
CA PRO A 155 -21.16 4.89 -30.58
C PRO A 155 -20.99 5.44 -31.99
N GLU A 156 -21.49 6.63 -32.26
CA GLU A 156 -21.35 7.29 -33.56
C GLU A 156 -20.13 8.22 -33.58
N PRO A 157 -19.17 8.04 -34.50
CA PRO A 157 -18.00 8.90 -34.56
C PRO A 157 -18.36 10.31 -35.07
N ILE A 158 -17.79 11.32 -34.42
CA ILE A 158 -17.93 12.73 -34.89
C ILE A 158 -17.04 13.04 -36.08
N TYR A 159 -15.98 12.27 -36.29
CA TYR A 159 -15.04 12.46 -37.38
C TYR A 159 -14.39 11.12 -37.74
N SER A 160 -14.12 10.90 -39.02
CA SER A 160 -13.35 9.76 -39.52
C SER A 160 -12.46 10.19 -40.70
N ILE A 161 -11.24 9.63 -40.72
CA ILE A 161 -10.24 9.95 -41.74
C ILE A 161 -9.33 8.74 -42.00
N ILE A 162 -8.82 8.64 -43.23
CA ILE A 162 -7.90 7.57 -43.64
C ILE A 162 -6.47 8.11 -43.62
N THR A 163 -5.51 7.33 -43.08
CA THR A 163 -4.09 7.69 -43.09
C THR A 163 -3.52 7.71 -44.52
N ARG A 164 -2.70 8.73 -44.78
CA ARG A 164 -2.01 8.88 -46.06
C ARG A 164 -0.56 8.42 -45.99
N ASN A 165 0.27 8.84 -46.91
CA ASN A 165 1.68 8.50 -46.97
C ASN A 165 2.37 8.59 -45.61
N LYS A 166 3.13 7.54 -45.21
CA LYS A 166 3.80 7.40 -43.95
C LYS A 166 2.91 7.10 -42.71
N GLY A 167 1.64 6.70 -42.90
CA GLY A 167 0.74 6.37 -41.80
C GLY A 167 0.37 7.54 -40.91
N GLU A 168 0.45 8.76 -41.40
CA GLU A 168 0.23 10.01 -40.67
C GLU A 168 -1.13 10.66 -41.01
N VAL A 169 -1.76 11.23 -40.00
CA VAL A 169 -2.92 12.11 -40.09
C VAL A 169 -2.64 13.40 -39.35
N TYR A 170 -3.01 14.51 -39.95
CA TYR A 170 -2.83 15.85 -39.40
C TYR A 170 -4.16 16.59 -39.46
N LEU A 171 -4.70 17.06 -38.33
CA LEU A 171 -6.01 17.65 -38.19
C LEU A 171 -5.96 18.97 -37.42
N GLU A 172 -6.82 19.93 -37.74
CA GLU A 172 -7.08 21.06 -36.87
C GLU A 172 -7.82 20.55 -35.60
N THR A 173 -7.39 20.97 -34.42
CA THR A 173 -7.97 20.53 -33.14
C THR A 173 -9.48 20.83 -33.07
N SER A 174 -9.94 21.95 -33.66
CA SER A 174 -11.35 22.33 -33.72
C SER A 174 -12.26 21.34 -34.48
N ASN A 175 -11.69 20.44 -35.29
CA ASN A 175 -12.46 19.39 -35.94
C ASN A 175 -12.92 18.31 -34.97
N ILE A 176 -12.16 18.13 -33.88
CA ILE A 176 -12.41 17.10 -32.88
C ILE A 176 -12.96 17.71 -31.58
N PHE A 177 -12.50 18.92 -31.22
CA PHE A 177 -12.94 19.68 -30.07
C PHE A 177 -13.57 21.01 -30.49
N PRO A 178 -14.80 20.98 -31.05
CA PRO A 178 -15.50 22.18 -31.45
C PRO A 178 -15.94 23.03 -30.26
N LYS A 179 -16.02 24.34 -30.44
CA LYS A 179 -16.53 25.28 -29.44
C LYS A 179 -17.97 24.98 -29.04
N SER A 180 -18.31 25.28 -27.80
CA SER A 180 -19.62 25.18 -27.20
C SER A 180 -19.95 26.46 -26.42
N GLU A 181 -21.21 26.88 -26.44
CA GLU A 181 -21.69 28.01 -25.62
C GLU A 181 -21.87 27.64 -24.14
N GLU A 182 -22.00 26.35 -23.84
CA GLU A 182 -22.29 25.87 -22.47
C GLU A 182 -21.03 25.64 -21.64
N PHE A 183 -19.96 25.09 -22.25
CA PHE A 183 -18.72 24.73 -21.55
C PHE A 183 -17.44 25.14 -22.27
N GLY A 184 -17.51 26.12 -23.14
CA GLY A 184 -16.41 26.56 -24.01
C GLY A 184 -16.00 25.52 -25.06
N ILE A 185 -15.98 24.23 -24.70
CA ILE A 185 -15.69 23.07 -25.55
C ILE A 185 -16.80 22.03 -25.44
N LYS A 186 -17.15 21.43 -26.59
CA LYS A 186 -18.26 20.48 -26.67
C LYS A 186 -17.97 19.14 -26.03
N TYR A 187 -16.71 18.69 -25.98
CA TYR A 187 -16.32 17.39 -25.47
C TYR A 187 -15.11 17.52 -24.57
N SER A 188 -15.13 16.84 -23.40
CA SER A 188 -14.02 16.80 -22.44
C SER A 188 -12.99 15.73 -22.77
N ASN A 189 -13.41 14.68 -23.46
CA ASN A 189 -12.61 13.53 -23.82
C ASN A 189 -13.13 12.92 -25.14
N VAL A 190 -12.24 12.30 -25.91
CA VAL A 190 -12.56 11.62 -27.15
C VAL A 190 -11.84 10.29 -27.23
N PHE A 191 -12.57 9.23 -27.54
CA PHE A 191 -12.00 7.91 -27.78
C PHE A 191 -11.64 7.75 -29.24
N VAL A 192 -10.43 7.32 -29.55
CA VAL A 192 -9.92 7.14 -30.92
C VAL A 192 -9.76 5.66 -31.22
N SER A 193 -10.26 5.23 -32.36
CA SER A 193 -10.07 3.91 -32.92
C SER A 193 -9.35 3.99 -34.25
N ALA A 194 -8.23 3.31 -34.40
CA ALA A 194 -7.56 3.10 -35.69
C ALA A 194 -7.75 1.65 -36.13
N THR A 195 -8.18 1.42 -37.37
CA THR A 195 -8.45 0.12 -37.94
C THR A 195 -7.75 -0.08 -39.27
N TYR A 196 -7.11 -1.25 -39.47
CA TYR A 196 -6.49 -1.66 -40.73
C TYR A 196 -6.62 -3.17 -40.94
N GLY A 197 -7.45 -3.61 -41.86
CA GLY A 197 -7.77 -5.02 -42.05
C GLY A 197 -8.35 -5.65 -40.76
N ALA A 198 -7.67 -6.64 -40.19
CA ALA A 198 -8.03 -7.30 -38.93
C ALA A 198 -7.27 -6.73 -37.72
N MET A 199 -6.60 -5.60 -37.85
CA MET A 199 -5.84 -4.96 -36.80
C MET A 199 -6.53 -3.69 -36.30
N VAL A 200 -6.42 -3.44 -34.99
CA VAL A 200 -6.99 -2.25 -34.34
C VAL A 200 -5.99 -1.63 -33.36
N ALA A 201 -6.11 -0.33 -33.14
CA ALA A 201 -5.44 0.37 -32.04
C ALA A 201 -6.42 1.41 -31.46
N TYR A 202 -6.24 1.72 -30.19
CA TYR A 202 -7.11 2.66 -29.48
C TYR A 202 -6.27 3.67 -28.70
N ALA A 203 -6.80 4.88 -28.54
CA ALA A 203 -6.25 5.91 -27.66
C ALA A 203 -7.36 6.75 -27.04
N TRP A 204 -7.06 7.40 -25.93
CA TRP A 204 -7.87 8.46 -25.34
C TRP A 204 -7.26 9.82 -25.66
N LEU A 205 -8.07 10.83 -25.88
CA LEU A 205 -7.70 12.24 -26.06
C LEU A 205 -8.40 13.08 -24.99
N PRO A 206 -7.99 13.05 -23.74
CA PRO A 206 -8.55 13.90 -22.71
C PRO A 206 -8.06 15.33 -22.88
N LEU A 207 -8.93 16.29 -22.65
CA LEU A 207 -8.70 17.70 -22.87
C LEU A 207 -7.41 18.21 -22.20
N TYR A 208 -7.20 17.88 -20.92
CA TYR A 208 -6.03 18.33 -20.14
C TYR A 208 -4.69 17.81 -20.68
N GLU A 209 -4.65 16.62 -21.30
CA GLU A 209 -3.42 16.10 -21.90
C GLU A 209 -3.08 16.83 -23.20
N ILE A 210 -4.10 17.18 -23.96
CA ILE A 210 -3.94 17.93 -25.21
C ILE A 210 -3.45 19.35 -24.91
N GLU A 211 -4.01 20.02 -23.90
CA GLU A 211 -3.63 21.36 -23.46
C GLU A 211 -2.18 21.40 -22.91
N ASN A 212 -1.70 20.33 -22.31
CA ASN A 212 -0.31 20.25 -21.87
C ASN A 212 0.70 20.46 -23.02
N SER A 213 0.35 20.08 -24.26
CA SER A 213 1.20 20.35 -25.43
C SER A 213 1.39 21.84 -25.67
N THR A 214 0.38 22.66 -25.45
CA THR A 214 0.48 24.13 -25.57
C THR A 214 1.34 24.73 -24.46
N PHE A 215 1.22 24.22 -23.21
CA PHE A 215 2.12 24.63 -22.12
C PHE A 215 3.58 24.26 -22.38
N GLU A 216 3.84 23.23 -23.17
CA GLU A 216 5.17 22.84 -23.61
C GLU A 216 5.65 23.64 -24.84
N GLY A 217 4.89 24.64 -25.29
CA GLY A 217 5.18 25.48 -26.45
C GLY A 217 5.00 24.78 -27.79
N LYS A 218 4.23 23.70 -27.85
CA LYS A 218 3.94 22.94 -29.07
C LYS A 218 2.62 23.41 -29.69
N GLU A 219 2.62 23.61 -31.00
CA GLU A 219 1.41 23.88 -31.76
C GLU A 219 0.65 22.60 -32.16
N THR A 220 1.21 21.44 -31.91
CA THR A 220 0.68 20.14 -32.29
C THR A 220 0.74 19.16 -31.11
N HIS A 221 -0.36 18.48 -30.82
CA HIS A 221 -0.38 17.32 -29.95
C HIS A 221 -0.19 16.03 -30.78
N GLU A 222 0.79 15.21 -30.43
CA GLU A 222 1.15 14.00 -31.17
C GLU A 222 0.69 12.74 -30.46
N THR A 223 0.01 11.84 -31.18
CA THR A 223 -0.48 10.55 -30.69
C THR A 223 0.04 9.41 -31.57
N LEU A 224 0.71 8.45 -30.95
CA LEU A 224 1.19 7.22 -31.58
C LEU A 224 0.20 6.06 -31.34
N LEU A 225 -0.18 5.35 -32.40
CA LEU A 225 -1.11 4.22 -32.37
C LEU A 225 -0.46 2.97 -32.97
N TYR A 226 -0.25 1.93 -32.15
CA TYR A 226 0.28 0.66 -32.59
C TYR A 226 -0.85 -0.34 -32.81
N LEU A 227 -1.05 -0.78 -34.07
CA LEU A 227 -2.07 -1.73 -34.44
C LEU A 227 -1.77 -3.13 -33.85
N LYS A 228 -2.80 -3.79 -33.34
CA LYS A 228 -2.76 -5.15 -32.80
C LYS A 228 -3.85 -6.00 -33.44
N ASN A 229 -3.64 -7.30 -33.63
CA ASN A 229 -4.60 -8.21 -34.26
C ASN A 229 -5.87 -8.38 -33.40
N VAL A 230 -7.06 -8.23 -33.99
CA VAL A 230 -8.37 -8.33 -33.28
C VAL A 230 -8.58 -9.68 -32.58
N LYS A 231 -7.94 -10.76 -33.02
CA LYS A 231 -8.01 -12.07 -32.34
C LYS A 231 -7.48 -12.06 -30.90
N ALA A 232 -6.79 -10.98 -30.49
CA ALA A 232 -6.32 -10.75 -29.12
C ALA A 232 -7.32 -9.97 -28.24
N LEU A 233 -8.45 -9.51 -28.83
CA LEU A 233 -9.44 -8.65 -28.15
C LEU A 233 -10.83 -9.28 -28.26
N LYS A 234 -11.06 -10.46 -27.65
CA LYS A 234 -12.41 -11.00 -27.54
C LYS A 234 -13.21 -10.26 -26.48
N SER A 235 -14.36 -9.75 -26.92
CA SER A 235 -15.41 -9.17 -26.08
C SER A 235 -16.00 -10.23 -25.12
N PRO A 236 -16.39 -9.84 -23.88
CA PRO A 236 -16.99 -10.76 -22.91
C PRO A 236 -18.51 -10.85 -23.04
N ASN A 237 -19.05 -11.12 -24.23
CA ASN A 237 -20.46 -11.44 -24.36
C ASN A 237 -20.71 -12.45 -25.49
N SER A 238 -20.47 -13.70 -25.20
CA SER A 238 -21.24 -14.84 -25.76
C SER A 238 -20.92 -16.06 -24.91
N ALA A 239 -21.88 -16.44 -24.06
CA ALA A 239 -21.85 -17.71 -23.40
C ALA A 239 -21.97 -18.84 -24.42
N SER A 240 -20.87 -19.59 -24.62
CA SER A 240 -20.90 -20.97 -25.03
C SER A 240 -19.77 -21.68 -24.30
N ASN A 241 -20.18 -22.69 -23.53
CA ASN A 241 -19.33 -23.65 -22.86
C ASN A 241 -18.28 -24.18 -23.84
N GLU A 242 -16.99 -23.94 -23.55
CA GLU A 242 -15.91 -24.89 -23.78
C GLU A 242 -14.61 -24.26 -23.29
N GLY A 243 -13.92 -24.93 -22.34
CA GLY A 243 -12.51 -24.76 -22.04
C GLY A 243 -12.16 -23.51 -21.23
N GLY A 244 -12.00 -23.66 -19.91
CA GLY A 244 -11.43 -22.65 -19.06
C GLY A 244 -10.09 -22.14 -19.61
N ASP A 245 -9.97 -20.83 -19.79
CA ASP A 245 -8.68 -20.20 -19.95
C ASP A 245 -7.93 -20.38 -18.62
N VAL A 246 -7.08 -21.39 -18.59
CA VAL A 246 -5.99 -21.49 -17.63
C VAL A 246 -5.22 -20.17 -17.76
N TYR A 247 -5.22 -19.38 -16.68
CA TYR A 247 -4.24 -18.30 -16.55
C TYR A 247 -2.89 -19.00 -16.61
N ASP A 248 -2.27 -18.99 -17.78
CA ASP A 248 -0.86 -19.29 -17.89
C ASP A 248 -0.16 -18.30 -16.93
N ALA A 249 0.43 -18.84 -15.87
CA ALA A 249 1.47 -18.14 -15.14
C ALA A 249 2.40 -17.57 -16.21
N PRO A 250 2.86 -16.31 -16.10
CA PRO A 250 3.66 -15.71 -17.14
C PRO A 250 4.83 -16.64 -17.41
N LYS A 251 4.73 -17.41 -18.46
CA LYS A 251 5.88 -18.08 -19.08
C LYS A 251 6.78 -16.94 -19.43
N ASN A 252 7.85 -16.75 -18.62
CA ASN A 252 8.93 -15.82 -18.85
C ASN A 252 8.53 -14.77 -19.88
N SER A 253 7.67 -13.81 -19.45
CA SER A 253 7.45 -12.62 -20.25
C SER A 253 8.82 -11.95 -20.24
N THR A 254 9.42 -11.79 -21.37
CA THR A 254 10.60 -10.99 -21.62
C THR A 254 10.32 -9.48 -21.51
N SER A 255 9.45 -9.03 -20.63
CA SER A 255 9.58 -7.76 -19.95
C SER A 255 10.53 -8.05 -18.81
N GLU A 256 11.78 -7.74 -18.98
CA GLU A 256 12.83 -7.81 -17.97
C GLU A 256 12.26 -7.18 -16.69
N SER A 257 12.15 -8.01 -15.62
CA SER A 257 11.74 -7.46 -14.33
C SER A 257 12.77 -6.41 -13.95
N ARG A 258 12.32 -5.24 -13.49
CA ARG A 258 13.22 -4.14 -13.10
C ARG A 258 14.17 -4.57 -11.98
N TRP A 259 13.67 -5.35 -11.06
CA TRP A 259 14.38 -5.79 -9.85
C TRP A 259 14.86 -7.23 -9.96
N GLU A 260 16.03 -7.48 -9.41
CA GLU A 260 16.63 -8.80 -9.25
C GLU A 260 16.90 -9.07 -7.77
N ILE A 261 16.83 -10.34 -7.35
CA ILE A 261 17.19 -10.77 -6.00
C ILE A 261 18.65 -11.21 -5.99
N SER A 262 19.48 -10.53 -5.24
CA SER A 262 20.87 -10.91 -4.99
C SER A 262 20.96 -12.13 -4.05
N LYS A 263 22.13 -12.74 -3.97
CA LYS A 263 22.36 -13.97 -3.16
C LYS A 263 22.12 -13.77 -1.67
N ASP A 264 22.28 -12.56 -1.16
CA ASP A 264 22.05 -12.17 0.23
C ASP A 264 20.61 -11.73 0.49
N GLY A 265 19.73 -11.75 -0.50
CA GLY A 265 18.34 -11.35 -0.40
C GLY A 265 18.08 -9.86 -0.60
N THR A 266 19.09 -9.08 -0.96
CA THR A 266 18.92 -7.68 -1.40
C THR A 266 18.18 -7.66 -2.72
N ILE A 267 17.23 -6.72 -2.93
CA ILE A 267 16.70 -6.43 -4.25
C ILE A 267 17.49 -5.29 -4.89
N GLU A 268 17.87 -5.51 -6.14
CA GLU A 268 18.71 -4.60 -6.91
C GLU A 268 18.04 -4.26 -8.24
N TRP A 269 18.06 -2.99 -8.60
CA TRP A 269 17.71 -2.51 -9.92
C TRP A 269 18.91 -1.88 -10.59
N ASN A 270 19.46 -2.55 -11.60
CA ASN A 270 20.47 -2.01 -12.52
C ASN A 270 19.73 -1.23 -13.61
N ILE A 271 19.95 0.09 -13.66
CA ILE A 271 19.08 0.99 -14.42
C ILE A 271 19.39 0.92 -15.92
N VAL A 272 18.35 0.66 -16.70
CA VAL A 272 18.37 0.66 -18.17
C VAL A 272 17.32 1.65 -18.72
N ASN A 273 17.67 2.32 -19.82
CA ASN A 273 16.87 3.45 -20.33
C ASN A 273 15.42 3.09 -20.71
N ASN A 274 15.17 1.87 -21.16
CA ASN A 274 13.81 1.42 -21.53
C ASN A 274 12.88 1.18 -20.33
N GLN A 275 13.38 1.32 -19.11
CA GLN A 275 12.61 1.20 -17.87
C GLN A 275 12.32 2.56 -17.21
N LEU A 276 12.72 3.67 -17.85
CA LEU A 276 12.56 5.02 -17.36
C LEU A 276 11.41 5.78 -18.05
N PRO A 277 10.77 6.75 -17.38
CA PRO A 277 10.97 7.11 -15.97
C PRO A 277 10.33 6.09 -15.01
N HIS A 278 10.77 6.12 -13.74
CA HIS A 278 10.17 5.34 -12.68
C HIS A 278 10.06 6.16 -11.38
N ASN A 279 8.93 6.05 -10.70
CA ASN A 279 8.70 6.66 -9.39
C ASN A 279 8.11 5.63 -8.44
N ASP A 280 8.58 5.67 -7.20
CA ASP A 280 8.10 4.77 -6.15
C ASP A 280 8.25 5.45 -4.77
N HIS A 281 7.82 4.79 -3.72
CA HIS A 281 8.13 5.17 -2.36
C HIS A 281 8.39 3.94 -1.49
N ILE A 282 9.18 4.13 -0.45
CA ILE A 282 9.43 3.11 0.58
C ILE A 282 9.28 3.74 1.96
N GLU A 283 8.67 3.01 2.88
CA GLU A 283 8.62 3.40 4.28
C GLU A 283 9.65 2.63 5.09
N MET A 284 10.38 3.37 5.95
CA MET A 284 11.36 2.84 6.91
C MET A 284 11.17 3.54 8.25
N SER A 285 11.28 2.81 9.35
CA SER A 285 11.02 3.37 10.67
C SER A 285 12.03 2.90 11.72
N GLY A 286 12.19 3.73 12.76
CA GLY A 286 12.77 3.37 14.05
C GLY A 286 11.78 3.72 15.16
N GLU A 287 12.20 3.64 16.44
CA GLU A 287 11.30 3.84 17.59
C GLU A 287 10.68 5.22 17.71
N GLN A 288 11.33 6.26 17.17
CA GLN A 288 10.92 7.66 17.41
C GLN A 288 10.63 8.44 16.15
N MET A 289 10.84 7.83 14.98
CA MET A 289 10.51 8.44 13.71
C MET A 289 10.25 7.41 12.63
N ALA A 290 9.49 7.82 11.62
CA ALA A 290 9.35 7.13 10.36
C ALA A 290 9.70 8.06 9.19
N CYS A 291 10.15 7.49 8.10
CA CYS A 291 10.34 8.18 6.83
C CYS A 291 9.60 7.44 5.73
N VAL A 292 8.70 8.12 5.05
CA VAL A 292 8.25 7.69 3.73
C VAL A 292 9.12 8.40 2.71
N LEU A 293 10.08 7.67 2.16
CA LEU A 293 10.98 8.15 1.13
C LEU A 293 10.32 7.97 -0.23
N ARG A 294 9.89 9.07 -0.84
CA ARG A 294 9.51 9.11 -2.25
C ARG A 294 10.75 9.27 -3.08
N TRP A 295 10.91 8.44 -4.09
CA TRP A 295 12.08 8.47 -4.95
C TRP A 295 11.69 8.15 -6.40
N GLY A 296 12.53 8.55 -7.31
CA GLY A 296 12.32 8.24 -8.71
C GLY A 296 13.60 8.45 -9.53
N VAL A 297 13.66 7.79 -10.67
CA VAL A 297 14.70 8.02 -11.68
C VAL A 297 14.01 8.54 -12.92
N ASP A 298 14.38 9.75 -13.31
CA ASP A 298 13.78 10.45 -14.44
C ASP A 298 14.27 9.92 -15.80
N GLU A 299 13.74 10.46 -16.87
CA GLU A 299 14.10 10.11 -18.26
C GLU A 299 15.58 10.38 -18.57
N ASN A 300 16.23 11.26 -17.80
CA ASN A 300 17.66 11.60 -17.93
C ASN A 300 18.56 10.75 -17.01
N CYS A 301 18.02 9.73 -16.38
CA CYS A 301 18.67 8.89 -15.37
C CYS A 301 19.06 9.65 -14.08
N ALA A 302 18.44 10.77 -13.75
CA ALA A 302 18.66 11.48 -12.50
C ALA A 302 17.79 10.94 -11.39
N LEU A 303 18.38 10.63 -10.23
CA LEU A 303 17.66 10.21 -9.02
C LEU A 303 17.09 11.44 -8.30
N THR A 304 15.81 11.42 -8.05
CA THR A 304 15.07 12.38 -7.22
C THR A 304 14.65 11.76 -5.90
N THR A 305 14.64 12.53 -4.82
CA THR A 305 14.20 12.06 -3.50
C THR A 305 13.46 13.15 -2.74
N GLU A 306 12.33 12.77 -2.14
CA GLU A 306 11.55 13.57 -1.18
C GLU A 306 11.33 12.74 0.08
N ARG A 307 11.44 13.34 1.25
CA ARG A 307 11.30 12.67 2.55
C ARG A 307 10.07 13.20 3.26
N SER A 308 9.11 12.35 3.52
CA SER A 308 8.06 12.62 4.52
C SER A 308 8.56 12.12 5.87
N LEU A 309 9.02 13.04 6.71
CA LEU A 309 9.50 12.76 8.06
C LEU A 309 8.31 12.76 9.02
N VAL A 310 8.08 11.68 9.71
CA VAL A 310 7.01 11.56 10.71
C VAL A 310 7.60 11.33 12.09
N PHE A 311 7.15 12.14 13.04
CA PHE A 311 7.58 12.07 14.44
C PHE A 311 6.34 11.70 15.29
N PRO A 312 6.17 10.43 15.69
CA PRO A 312 4.96 9.94 16.35
C PRO A 312 4.60 10.71 17.62
N MET A 313 5.60 11.15 18.40
CA MET A 313 5.41 11.82 19.68
C MET A 313 5.52 13.35 19.64
N LEU A 314 5.77 13.94 18.49
CA LEU A 314 5.55 15.37 18.28
C LEU A 314 4.08 15.57 17.86
N ARG A 315 3.21 15.63 18.86
CA ARG A 315 1.74 15.61 18.65
C ARG A 315 1.20 16.97 18.25
N ARG A 316 0.35 16.98 17.24
CA ARG A 316 -0.39 18.18 16.80
C ARG A 316 -1.71 18.29 17.54
N LEU A 317 -2.33 19.47 17.46
CA LEU A 317 -3.69 19.73 17.95
C LEU A 317 -4.65 19.84 16.75
N PRO A 318 -5.86 19.25 16.81
CA PRO A 318 -6.36 18.40 17.91
C PRO A 318 -5.57 17.09 18.00
N ASN A 319 -5.33 16.63 19.24
CA ASN A 319 -4.58 15.40 19.48
C ASN A 319 -5.49 14.18 19.27
N ASN A 320 -5.47 13.61 18.08
CA ASN A 320 -6.28 12.47 17.67
C ASN A 320 -5.40 11.36 17.05
N THR A 321 -6.01 10.34 16.46
CA THR A 321 -5.31 9.20 15.85
C THR A 321 -4.34 9.58 14.72
N HIS A 322 -4.50 10.75 14.10
CA HIS A 322 -3.68 11.28 13.00
C HIS A 322 -2.77 12.45 13.43
N ALA A 323 -2.65 12.70 14.73
CA ALA A 323 -1.99 13.91 15.23
C ALA A 323 -0.46 13.87 15.24
N SER A 324 0.21 12.86 14.74
CA SER A 324 1.67 12.84 14.61
C SER A 324 2.15 13.94 13.66
N LEU A 325 3.24 14.63 14.03
CA LEU A 325 3.83 15.65 13.16
C LEU A 325 4.44 14.97 11.93
N MET A 326 3.99 15.35 10.76
CA MET A 326 4.60 15.00 9.48
C MET A 326 5.12 16.28 8.81
N HIS A 327 6.32 16.20 8.24
CA HIS A 327 6.91 17.28 7.47
C HIS A 327 7.66 16.75 6.24
N ARG A 328 7.36 17.31 5.07
CA ARG A 328 7.99 16.90 3.81
C ARG A 328 9.16 17.81 3.48
N ILE A 329 10.30 17.21 3.09
CA ILE A 329 11.50 17.92 2.68
C ILE A 329 12.01 17.34 1.36
N ALA A 330 11.99 18.17 0.32
CA ALA A 330 12.65 17.91 -0.95
C ALA A 330 14.00 18.65 -0.95
N LEU A 331 15.09 17.93 -0.65
CA LEU A 331 16.44 18.48 -0.66
C LEU A 331 17.30 17.69 -1.67
N ASP A 332 17.73 18.37 -2.72
CA ASP A 332 18.70 17.83 -3.67
C ASP A 332 20.13 18.03 -3.13
N VAL A 333 20.62 17.08 -2.36
CA VAL A 333 21.92 17.14 -1.71
C VAL A 333 23.09 17.25 -2.69
N PRO A 334 23.13 16.52 -3.83
CA PRO A 334 24.15 16.70 -4.85
C PRO A 334 24.27 18.13 -5.39
N SER A 335 23.18 18.89 -5.46
CA SER A 335 23.21 20.29 -5.93
C SER A 335 23.94 21.25 -4.99
N LEU A 336 24.11 20.87 -3.71
CA LEU A 336 24.86 21.66 -2.73
C LEU A 336 26.37 21.56 -2.95
N ILE A 337 26.86 20.54 -3.62
CA ILE A 337 28.26 20.15 -3.71
C ILE A 337 28.89 20.77 -4.97
N SER A 338 30.16 21.18 -4.87
CA SER A 338 30.91 21.61 -6.04
C SER A 338 32.30 20.94 -6.12
N ILE A 339 32.77 20.80 -7.35
CA ILE A 339 34.12 20.31 -7.65
C ILE A 339 34.85 21.36 -8.48
N ASP A 340 36.03 21.78 -8.03
CA ASP A 340 36.81 22.87 -8.63
C ASP A 340 35.98 24.16 -8.79
N GLY A 341 35.07 24.45 -7.86
CA GLY A 341 34.13 25.58 -7.89
C GLY A 341 32.98 25.44 -8.91
N LEU A 342 32.78 24.26 -9.50
CA LEU A 342 31.71 23.97 -10.46
C LEU A 342 30.69 23.00 -9.86
N ALA A 343 29.41 23.26 -10.08
CA ALA A 343 28.32 22.35 -9.66
C ALA A 343 28.42 21.01 -10.38
N LEU A 344 27.95 19.95 -9.68
CA LEU A 344 27.75 18.63 -10.25
C LEU A 344 26.67 18.69 -11.35
N ARG A 345 26.85 17.93 -12.42
CA ARG A 345 25.97 17.93 -13.59
C ARG A 345 25.83 16.53 -14.17
N ASN A 346 24.77 16.38 -14.99
CA ASN A 346 24.49 15.16 -15.75
C ASN A 346 24.57 13.92 -14.83
N PRO A 347 23.74 13.88 -13.78
CA PRO A 347 23.63 12.69 -12.94
C PRO A 347 23.26 11.49 -13.81
N LYS A 348 23.87 10.36 -13.52
CA LYS A 348 23.50 9.07 -14.09
C LYS A 348 23.41 8.08 -12.96
N THR A 349 22.20 7.73 -12.59
CA THR A 349 21.95 6.66 -11.63
C THR A 349 22.27 5.32 -12.30
N GLU A 350 23.17 4.56 -11.70
CA GLU A 350 23.60 3.25 -12.19
C GLU A 350 22.73 2.14 -11.62
N SER A 351 22.47 2.22 -10.31
CA SER A 351 21.67 1.21 -9.60
C SER A 351 21.00 1.75 -8.33
N VAL A 352 19.93 1.05 -7.94
CA VAL A 352 19.24 1.24 -6.66
C VAL A 352 19.16 -0.12 -5.96
N TYR A 353 19.39 -0.13 -4.64
CA TYR A 353 19.39 -1.31 -3.79
C TYR A 353 18.46 -1.10 -2.60
N ILE A 354 17.72 -2.13 -2.22
CA ILE A 354 16.88 -2.14 -1.03
C ILE A 354 17.13 -3.44 -0.26
N ASP A 355 17.45 -3.31 1.02
CA ASP A 355 17.65 -4.44 1.95
C ASP A 355 17.28 -4.09 3.41
N GLY A 356 16.29 -3.22 3.57
CA GLY A 356 15.95 -2.55 4.83
C GLY A 356 16.68 -1.21 4.99
N LEU A 357 17.54 -0.88 4.03
CA LEU A 357 18.13 0.43 3.75
C LEU A 357 17.70 0.81 2.33
N PHE A 358 17.69 2.11 2.02
CA PHE A 358 17.62 2.57 0.64
C PHE A 358 19.01 3.03 0.20
N GLN A 359 19.52 2.48 -0.90
CA GLN A 359 20.85 2.77 -1.39
C GLN A 359 20.81 3.06 -2.89
N SER A 360 21.70 3.98 -3.36
CA SER A 360 21.87 4.25 -4.78
C SER A 360 23.35 4.45 -5.13
N LYS A 361 23.66 4.22 -6.39
CA LYS A 361 24.97 4.55 -6.97
C LYS A 361 24.77 5.41 -8.21
N GLU A 362 25.45 6.53 -8.23
CA GLU A 362 25.30 7.57 -9.24
C GLU A 362 26.66 8.01 -9.76
N THR A 363 26.75 8.42 -11.03
CA THR A 363 27.93 9.05 -11.63
C THR A 363 27.60 10.48 -12.02
N PHE A 364 28.48 11.42 -11.70
CA PHE A 364 28.34 12.84 -12.03
C PHE A 364 29.48 13.35 -12.89
N CYS A 365 29.13 14.30 -13.78
CA CYS A 365 30.07 15.04 -14.59
C CYS A 365 30.36 16.41 -13.98
N VAL A 366 31.53 16.95 -14.27
CA VAL A 366 31.93 18.34 -13.96
C VAL A 366 32.42 19.01 -15.22
N GLY A 367 31.98 20.22 -15.51
CA GLY A 367 32.44 21.00 -16.66
C GLY A 367 31.54 22.18 -16.98
N LYS A 368 32.02 23.16 -17.74
CA LYS A 368 31.22 24.27 -18.24
C LYS A 368 30.39 23.79 -19.42
N GLN A 369 29.10 24.04 -19.40
CA GLN A 369 28.28 23.94 -20.59
C GLN A 369 28.59 25.14 -21.50
N ASN A 370 29.25 24.92 -22.62
CA ASN A 370 29.44 25.99 -23.62
C ASN A 370 28.12 26.19 -24.36
N ILE A 371 27.35 27.17 -23.94
CA ILE A 371 26.21 27.71 -24.70
C ILE A 371 26.82 28.67 -25.73
N GLY A 372 27.18 28.18 -26.89
CA GLY A 372 27.70 29.02 -27.98
C GLY A 372 28.46 28.21 -29.01
N SER A 373 28.15 28.43 -30.28
CA SER A 373 28.65 27.84 -31.49
C SER A 373 30.14 27.43 -31.48
N GLY A 374 30.39 26.12 -31.53
CA GLY A 374 31.67 25.56 -31.93
C GLY A 374 32.31 24.62 -30.90
N LYS A 375 32.37 23.32 -31.24
CA LYS A 375 33.10 22.23 -30.61
C LYS A 375 33.04 22.18 -29.08
N GLY A 376 31.85 21.92 -28.54
CA GLY A 376 31.66 21.61 -27.12
C GLY A 376 32.30 20.25 -26.78
N THR A 377 33.19 20.21 -25.79
CA THR A 377 33.63 18.96 -25.18
C THR A 377 32.47 18.35 -24.40
N SER A 378 32.08 17.12 -24.73
CA SER A 378 31.08 16.36 -23.95
C SER A 378 31.47 16.38 -22.48
N PRO A 379 30.48 16.50 -21.56
CA PRO A 379 30.73 16.41 -20.12
C PRO A 379 31.42 15.08 -19.82
N VAL A 380 32.47 15.11 -19.02
CA VAL A 380 33.26 13.90 -18.70
C VAL A 380 32.99 13.52 -17.26
N PRO A 381 32.66 12.24 -16.99
CA PRO A 381 32.48 11.74 -15.64
C PRO A 381 33.63 12.11 -14.71
N ALA A 382 33.35 12.56 -13.52
CA ALA A 382 34.34 13.06 -12.57
C ALA A 382 34.37 12.29 -11.26
N ILE A 383 33.17 11.93 -10.76
CA ILE A 383 33.00 11.22 -9.50
C ILE A 383 31.92 10.14 -9.62
N THR A 384 32.00 9.16 -8.73
CA THR A 384 30.86 8.35 -8.33
C THR A 384 30.38 8.80 -6.96
N LEU A 385 29.06 8.73 -6.74
CA LEU A 385 28.40 9.05 -5.48
C LEU A 385 27.56 7.84 -5.07
N SER A 386 27.84 7.30 -3.89
CA SER A 386 26.99 6.31 -3.25
C SER A 386 26.18 6.95 -2.15
N ARG A 387 24.92 6.61 -2.06
CA ARG A 387 23.98 7.13 -1.07
C ARG A 387 23.39 5.98 -0.25
N THR A 388 23.30 6.14 1.08
CA THR A 388 22.62 5.22 1.99
C THR A 388 21.69 6.00 2.89
N ILE A 389 20.39 5.71 2.84
CA ILE A 389 19.33 6.38 3.61
C ILE A 389 18.72 5.37 4.58
N PHE A 390 18.62 5.76 5.85
CA PHE A 390 18.06 4.92 6.90
C PHE A 390 17.62 5.73 8.13
N PRO A 391 16.55 5.31 8.84
CA PRO A 391 16.16 5.90 10.12
C PRO A 391 17.09 5.42 11.23
N SER A 392 17.35 6.27 12.22
CA SER A 392 17.91 5.82 13.49
C SER A 392 16.94 4.83 14.15
N MET A 393 17.50 3.77 14.75
CA MET A 393 16.67 2.78 15.45
C MET A 393 16.10 3.30 16.77
N ASN A 394 16.73 4.32 17.41
CA ASN A 394 16.43 4.72 18.79
C ASN A 394 16.14 6.22 18.94
N LYS A 395 16.31 7.03 17.89
CA LYS A 395 16.30 8.49 17.99
C LYS A 395 15.39 9.11 16.91
N PRO A 396 14.91 10.36 17.12
CA PRO A 396 14.02 11.03 16.19
C PRO A 396 14.77 11.71 15.03
N TYR A 397 15.57 10.94 14.29
CA TYR A 397 16.23 11.42 13.08
C TYR A 397 16.45 10.36 12.00
N LEU A 398 16.44 10.83 10.75
CA LEU A 398 16.84 10.13 9.54
C LEU A 398 18.29 10.47 9.24
N CYS A 399 19.08 9.49 8.85
CA CYS A 399 20.44 9.64 8.39
C CYS A 399 20.54 9.36 6.90
N GLU A 400 21.26 10.23 6.18
CA GLU A 400 21.68 9.97 4.80
C GLU A 400 23.20 10.07 4.74
N ARG A 401 23.85 8.97 4.42
CA ARG A 401 25.29 8.92 4.21
C ARG A 401 25.61 9.00 2.73
N TYR A 402 26.55 9.85 2.39
CA TYR A 402 27.06 10.05 1.05
C TYR A 402 28.55 9.74 1.02
N GLU A 403 28.96 8.89 0.07
CA GLU A 403 30.36 8.60 -0.22
C GLU A 403 30.67 9.06 -1.64
N ILE A 404 31.61 9.97 -1.78
CA ILE A 404 32.07 10.51 -3.07
C ILE A 404 33.44 9.96 -3.37
N THR A 405 33.60 9.28 -4.51
CA THR A 405 34.88 8.75 -4.99
C THR A 405 35.30 9.42 -6.29
N SER A 406 36.51 9.89 -6.34
CA SER A 406 37.09 10.48 -7.56
C SER A 406 37.44 9.41 -8.59
N ILE A 407 36.99 9.58 -9.84
CA ILE A 407 37.34 8.71 -10.99
C ILE A 407 38.27 9.41 -12.02
N ARG A 408 38.77 10.60 -11.70
CA ARG A 408 39.60 11.39 -12.59
C ARG A 408 41.09 11.16 -12.32
N GLU A 409 41.90 11.19 -13.37
CA GLU A 409 43.36 11.06 -13.29
C GLU A 409 44.04 12.28 -12.62
N ARG A 410 43.40 13.46 -12.63
CA ARG A 410 43.89 14.64 -11.97
C ARG A 410 43.25 14.82 -10.59
N ASP A 411 43.93 15.50 -9.69
CA ASP A 411 43.38 15.89 -8.41
C ASP A 411 42.14 16.77 -8.61
N LEU A 412 41.09 16.55 -7.78
CA LEU A 412 39.86 17.32 -7.72
C LEU A 412 39.79 18.05 -6.38
N ILE A 413 39.31 19.27 -6.37
CA ILE A 413 38.97 20.02 -5.14
C ILE A 413 37.47 19.89 -4.93
N LEU A 414 37.06 19.02 -4.01
CA LEU A 414 35.69 18.86 -3.59
C LEU A 414 35.34 19.84 -2.49
N TYR A 415 34.25 20.59 -2.64
CA TYR A 415 33.70 21.45 -1.59
C TYR A 415 32.31 21.00 -1.17
N ILE A 416 32.14 20.71 0.12
CA ILE A 416 30.88 20.38 0.80
C ILE A 416 30.55 21.59 1.70
N PRO A 417 29.45 22.33 1.43
CA PRO A 417 29.16 23.55 2.20
C PRO A 417 28.63 23.20 3.61
N GLU A 418 28.82 24.13 4.54
CA GLU A 418 27.97 24.15 5.72
C GLU A 418 26.53 24.41 5.29
N PHE A 419 25.62 23.58 5.77
CA PHE A 419 24.20 23.71 5.46
C PHE A 419 23.36 23.35 6.68
N SER A 420 22.40 24.18 6.99
CA SER A 420 21.35 23.92 7.98
C SER A 420 20.07 24.63 7.54
N GLN A 421 19.01 23.86 7.44
CA GLN A 421 17.66 24.37 7.18
C GLN A 421 16.76 24.00 8.36
N VAL A 422 16.09 25.00 8.94
CA VAL A 422 15.29 24.84 10.15
C VAL A 422 13.87 25.31 9.89
N PHE A 423 12.92 24.42 10.17
CA PHE A 423 11.49 24.70 10.16
C PHE A 423 10.96 24.69 11.61
N LYS A 424 10.05 25.63 11.91
CA LYS A 424 9.40 25.71 13.21
C LYS A 424 7.89 25.68 13.02
N THR A 425 7.22 24.87 13.80
CA THR A 425 5.76 24.87 13.84
C THR A 425 5.24 26.09 14.61
N LEU A 426 3.94 26.39 14.44
CA LEU A 426 3.29 27.37 15.31
C LEU A 426 3.06 26.75 16.70
N ASP A 427 3.23 27.55 17.74
CA ASP A 427 3.02 27.15 19.14
C ASP A 427 1.61 26.57 19.37
N SER A 428 0.59 27.23 18.79
CA SER A 428 -0.81 26.84 18.91
C SER A 428 -1.19 25.51 18.23
N LEU A 429 -0.31 24.96 17.39
CA LEU A 429 -0.58 23.70 16.67
C LEU A 429 0.09 22.49 17.31
N GLY A 430 1.03 22.69 18.22
CA GLY A 430 1.71 21.60 18.91
C GLY A 430 1.12 21.34 20.30
N LYS A 431 0.91 20.07 20.65
CA LYS A 431 0.51 19.68 22.02
C LYS A 431 1.52 20.16 23.07
N ASP A 432 2.82 20.09 22.75
CA ASP A 432 3.92 20.51 23.61
C ASP A 432 4.55 21.84 23.16
N GLY A 433 3.79 22.69 22.47
CA GLY A 433 4.27 23.96 21.93
C GLY A 433 4.99 23.83 20.59
N VAL A 434 6.02 24.65 20.39
CA VAL A 434 6.78 24.72 19.12
C VAL A 434 7.64 23.47 18.94
N TYR A 435 7.55 22.86 17.76
CA TYR A 435 8.47 21.82 17.30
C TYR A 435 9.47 22.40 16.29
N ILE A 436 10.67 21.83 16.29
CA ILE A 436 11.74 22.15 15.36
C ILE A 436 12.05 20.96 14.51
N ILE A 437 11.97 21.12 13.19
CA ILE A 437 12.45 20.15 12.20
C ILE A 437 13.70 20.76 11.56
N GLU A 438 14.75 19.97 11.48
CA GLU A 438 16.05 20.43 10.99
C GLU A 438 16.63 19.45 9.98
N ALA A 439 17.14 19.99 8.85
CA ALA A 439 18.02 19.28 7.92
C ALA A 439 19.40 19.93 7.98
N ARG A 440 20.48 19.17 8.24
CA ARG A 440 21.85 19.71 8.32
C ARG A 440 22.88 18.78 7.73
N VAL A 441 23.95 19.35 7.16
CA VAL A 441 25.14 18.64 6.70
C VAL A 441 26.12 18.46 7.86
N GLN A 442 26.73 17.30 7.94
CA GLN A 442 27.84 16.97 8.82
C GLN A 442 29.02 16.48 7.95
N GLY A 443 30.22 17.00 8.20
CA GLY A 443 31.37 16.71 7.34
C GLY A 443 31.58 17.74 6.23
N SER A 444 31.15 19.01 6.45
CA SER A 444 31.41 20.12 5.57
C SER A 444 32.92 20.46 5.51
N GLY A 445 33.40 20.99 4.37
CA GLY A 445 34.79 21.37 4.18
C GLY A 445 35.26 21.31 2.74
N SER A 446 36.53 21.56 2.54
CA SER A 446 37.22 21.41 1.25
C SER A 446 38.18 20.22 1.31
N TYR A 447 38.11 19.34 0.34
CA TYR A 447 38.88 18.09 0.27
C TYR A 447 39.59 17.97 -1.08
N VAL A 448 40.83 17.52 -1.06
CA VAL A 448 41.57 17.18 -2.28
C VAL A 448 41.43 15.68 -2.52
N LEU A 449 40.86 15.31 -3.66
CA LEU A 449 40.63 13.90 -4.03
C LEU A 449 41.51 13.52 -5.20
N ARG A 450 42.39 12.55 -5.02
CA ARG A 450 43.09 11.85 -6.10
C ARG A 450 42.19 10.75 -6.69
N LYS A 451 42.57 10.23 -7.83
CA LYS A 451 41.84 9.09 -8.41
C LYS A 451 41.75 7.91 -7.42
N GLY A 452 40.55 7.50 -7.15
CA GLY A 452 40.24 6.41 -6.20
C GLY A 452 40.10 6.82 -4.73
N ASP A 453 40.45 8.10 -4.38
CA ASP A 453 40.20 8.61 -3.04
C ASP A 453 38.68 8.80 -2.84
N SER A 454 38.20 8.46 -1.63
CA SER A 454 36.82 8.67 -1.21
C SER A 454 36.71 9.59 -0.01
N ILE A 455 35.65 10.35 0.03
CA ILE A 455 35.20 11.15 1.20
C ILE A 455 33.77 10.81 1.53
N THR A 456 33.50 10.69 2.83
CA THR A 456 32.15 10.49 3.38
C THR A 456 31.70 11.76 4.10
N PHE A 457 30.47 12.16 3.85
CA PHE A 457 29.72 13.16 4.63
C PHE A 457 28.29 12.71 4.85
N ASP A 458 27.61 13.32 5.80
CA ASP A 458 26.29 12.89 6.18
C ASP A 458 25.29 14.07 6.15
N VAL A 459 24.01 13.78 5.88
CA VAL A 459 22.90 14.71 6.08
C VAL A 459 21.94 14.11 7.10
N ILE A 460 21.58 14.92 8.09
CA ILE A 460 20.74 14.50 9.21
C ILE A 460 19.45 15.30 9.19
N PHE A 461 18.33 14.62 9.17
CA PHE A 461 17.00 15.21 9.30
C PHE A 461 16.44 14.82 10.68
N SER A 462 16.10 15.80 11.51
CA SER A 462 15.65 15.53 12.89
C SER A 462 14.43 16.35 13.27
N GLY A 463 13.67 15.85 14.24
CA GLY A 463 12.56 16.56 14.87
C GLY A 463 12.69 16.58 16.38
N ARG A 464 12.39 17.71 17.01
CA ARG A 464 12.47 17.88 18.47
C ARG A 464 11.54 18.99 18.99
N LYS A 465 11.27 18.97 20.27
CA LYS A 465 10.60 20.08 20.97
C LYS A 465 11.55 21.27 21.05
N ALA A 466 11.04 22.50 21.02
CA ALA A 466 11.88 23.70 20.94
C ALA A 466 12.83 23.87 22.15
N PHE A 467 12.48 23.33 23.31
CA PHE A 467 13.29 23.39 24.52
C PHE A 467 14.35 22.27 24.62
N GLU A 468 14.31 21.28 23.73
CA GLU A 468 15.30 20.20 23.66
C GLU A 468 16.55 20.66 22.90
N PRO A 469 17.74 20.20 23.31
CA PRO A 469 18.98 20.53 22.61
C PRO A 469 19.03 19.87 21.22
N GLN A 470 19.85 20.41 20.34
CA GLN A 470 20.18 19.79 19.07
C GLN A 470 20.89 18.45 19.28
N TYR A 471 20.57 17.46 18.48
CA TYR A 471 21.19 16.14 18.57
C TYR A 471 22.64 16.13 18.07
N THR A 472 23.53 15.46 18.81
CA THR A 472 24.85 15.05 18.30
C THR A 472 24.70 13.64 17.74
N VAL A 473 25.06 13.43 16.47
CA VAL A 473 24.79 12.18 15.76
C VAL A 473 26.10 11.56 15.30
N ASP A 474 26.33 10.32 15.69
CA ASP A 474 27.35 9.45 15.10
C ASP A 474 26.69 8.54 14.08
N VAL A 475 26.68 8.96 12.82
CA VAL A 475 25.99 8.25 11.74
C VAL A 475 26.57 6.86 11.49
N THR A 476 27.86 6.64 11.80
CA THR A 476 28.47 5.29 11.68
C THR A 476 27.90 4.32 12.69
N SER A 477 27.73 4.76 13.94
CA SER A 477 27.08 3.98 14.97
C SER A 477 25.61 3.70 14.65
N GLU A 478 24.87 4.69 14.18
CA GLU A 478 23.47 4.56 13.79
C GLU A 478 23.26 3.57 12.63
N LEU A 479 24.15 3.62 11.61
CA LEU A 479 24.13 2.67 10.51
C LEU A 479 24.38 1.23 11.03
N GLN A 480 25.35 1.07 11.92
CA GLN A 480 25.64 -0.23 12.50
C GLN A 480 24.47 -0.77 13.35
N GLU A 481 23.76 0.08 14.07
CA GLU A 481 22.54 -0.30 14.80
C GLU A 481 21.44 -0.76 13.85
N ARG A 482 21.23 -0.04 12.74
CA ARG A 482 20.26 -0.42 11.70
C ARG A 482 20.62 -1.77 11.07
N ILE A 483 21.88 -1.98 10.72
CA ILE A 483 22.39 -3.25 10.18
C ILE A 483 22.24 -4.38 11.22
N ASN A 484 22.52 -4.11 12.49
CA ASN A 484 22.31 -5.09 13.55
C ASN A 484 20.84 -5.49 13.72
N PHE A 485 19.91 -4.52 13.63
CA PHE A 485 18.49 -4.82 13.65
C PHE A 485 18.13 -5.77 12.50
N ILE A 486 18.53 -5.46 11.27
CA ILE A 486 18.24 -6.29 10.11
C ILE A 486 18.85 -7.70 10.29
N ASN A 487 20.16 -7.79 10.52
CA ASN A 487 20.87 -9.07 10.48
C ASN A 487 20.67 -9.92 11.72
N LYS A 488 20.67 -9.29 12.93
CA LYS A 488 20.64 -10.03 14.19
C LYS A 488 19.23 -10.23 14.73
N ASP A 489 18.38 -9.21 14.65
CA ASP A 489 17.04 -9.31 15.21
C ASP A 489 16.07 -9.97 14.24
N ILE A 490 16.20 -9.70 12.93
CA ILE A 490 15.26 -10.15 11.91
C ILE A 490 15.78 -11.36 11.13
N ASP A 491 16.93 -11.27 10.47
CA ASP A 491 17.41 -12.32 9.55
C ASP A 491 17.84 -13.60 10.28
N SER A 492 18.40 -13.49 11.49
CA SER A 492 18.78 -14.64 12.29
C SER A 492 17.60 -15.35 12.99
N SER A 493 16.42 -14.72 13.01
CA SER A 493 15.22 -15.23 13.67
C SER A 493 14.18 -15.66 12.64
N LEU A 494 13.46 -16.75 12.93
CA LEU A 494 12.37 -17.28 12.12
C LEU A 494 12.76 -17.40 10.64
N VAL A 495 13.80 -18.20 10.37
CA VAL A 495 14.41 -18.34 9.05
C VAL A 495 13.62 -19.33 8.20
N LEU A 496 13.07 -18.87 7.08
CA LEU A 496 12.36 -19.69 6.10
C LEU A 496 13.32 -20.17 5.01
N GLU A 497 13.30 -21.46 4.74
CA GLU A 497 14.00 -22.07 3.62
C GLU A 497 13.03 -22.93 2.80
N THR A 498 12.73 -22.51 1.60
CA THR A 498 11.95 -23.24 0.60
C THR A 498 12.68 -23.26 -0.74
N PRO A 499 12.29 -24.09 -1.70
CA PRO A 499 12.83 -24.05 -3.05
C PRO A 499 12.55 -22.72 -3.81
N ASP A 500 11.65 -21.86 -3.31
CA ASP A 500 11.25 -20.61 -3.94
C ASP A 500 11.93 -19.40 -3.29
N ALA A 501 12.93 -18.83 -3.99
CA ALA A 501 13.68 -17.68 -3.50
C ALA A 501 12.81 -16.41 -3.33
N ILE A 502 11.77 -16.24 -4.16
CA ILE A 502 10.88 -15.08 -4.10
C ILE A 502 10.09 -15.12 -2.79
N ILE A 503 9.52 -16.27 -2.43
CA ILE A 503 8.77 -16.44 -1.17
C ILE A 503 9.69 -16.25 0.04
N ASN A 504 10.90 -16.83 0.01
CA ASN A 504 11.88 -16.68 1.09
C ASN A 504 12.27 -15.21 1.30
N THR A 505 12.53 -14.49 0.21
CA THR A 505 12.92 -13.09 0.25
C THR A 505 11.75 -12.20 0.68
N MET A 506 10.54 -12.39 0.16
CA MET A 506 9.38 -11.60 0.57
C MET A 506 9.06 -11.79 2.06
N PHE A 507 9.22 -13.02 2.59
CA PHE A 507 9.07 -13.27 4.02
C PHE A 507 10.11 -12.49 4.86
N ARG A 508 11.35 -12.39 4.39
CA ARG A 508 12.39 -11.56 5.03
C ARG A 508 11.95 -10.09 5.09
N TYR A 509 11.50 -9.51 3.97
CA TYR A 509 11.05 -8.12 3.93
C TYR A 509 9.81 -7.88 4.78
N ALA A 510 8.86 -8.80 4.78
CA ALA A 510 7.68 -8.72 5.62
C ALA A 510 8.05 -8.71 7.12
N LYS A 511 9.03 -9.49 7.55
CA LYS A 511 9.56 -9.45 8.94
C LYS A 511 10.18 -8.09 9.27
N ILE A 512 10.98 -7.51 8.35
CA ILE A 512 11.58 -6.18 8.55
C ILE A 512 10.47 -5.15 8.77
N ARG A 513 9.51 -5.05 7.84
CA ARG A 513 8.46 -4.03 7.89
C ARG A 513 7.59 -4.13 9.13
N THR A 514 7.14 -5.33 9.46
CA THR A 514 6.35 -5.59 10.67
C THR A 514 7.09 -5.21 11.96
N SER A 515 8.41 -5.39 12.00
CA SER A 515 9.21 -5.17 13.22
C SER A 515 9.71 -3.75 13.40
N GLU A 516 9.83 -2.97 12.34
CA GLU A 516 10.31 -1.59 12.42
C GLU A 516 9.21 -0.57 12.76
N SER A 517 7.94 -0.90 12.55
CA SER A 517 6.82 0.01 12.83
C SER A 517 6.33 -0.05 14.29
N ILE A 518 7.26 -0.14 15.22
CA ILE A 518 7.01 -0.20 16.67
C ILE A 518 7.60 1.04 17.31
N PHE A 519 6.74 1.96 17.74
CA PHE A 519 7.14 3.26 18.24
C PHE A 519 7.14 3.31 19.76
N LYS A 520 8.16 3.99 20.31
CA LYS A 520 8.26 4.31 21.74
C LYS A 520 7.41 5.55 22.03
N THR A 521 6.26 5.35 22.63
CA THR A 521 5.27 6.41 22.89
C THR A 521 5.14 6.69 24.39
N GLU A 522 4.38 7.72 24.78
CA GLU A 522 4.00 7.96 26.18
C GLU A 522 3.20 6.79 26.76
N GLY A 523 2.42 6.09 25.95
CA GLY A 523 1.67 4.90 26.31
C GLY A 523 2.45 3.60 26.26
N GLY A 524 3.78 3.62 26.13
CA GLY A 524 4.65 2.47 25.95
C GLY A 524 4.96 2.16 24.50
N TYR A 525 5.52 0.98 24.21
CA TYR A 525 5.71 0.54 22.82
C TYR A 525 4.38 0.24 22.15
N MET A 526 4.16 0.82 20.98
CA MET A 526 2.97 0.63 20.16
C MET A 526 3.36 0.27 18.74
N HIS A 527 2.87 -0.84 18.25
CA HIS A 527 2.90 -1.13 16.82
C HIS A 527 1.83 -0.28 16.13
N ALA A 528 2.23 0.53 15.15
CA ALA A 528 1.31 1.38 14.42
C ALA A 528 1.38 1.09 12.92
N PRO A 529 0.27 1.21 12.17
CA PRO A 529 0.24 0.88 10.75
C PRO A 529 1.24 1.65 9.89
N GLY A 530 1.41 2.95 10.11
CA GLY A 530 2.32 3.78 9.31
C GLY A 530 1.60 4.59 8.22
N GLY A 531 2.14 4.62 7.00
CA GLY A 531 1.50 5.19 5.81
C GLY A 531 1.33 6.71 5.84
N GLU A 532 2.26 7.46 6.44
CA GLU A 532 2.23 8.92 6.65
C GLU A 532 1.18 9.44 7.65
N SER A 533 0.23 8.61 8.12
CA SER A 533 -0.91 9.09 8.91
C SER A 533 -1.12 8.37 10.24
N TYR A 534 -0.66 7.11 10.39
CA TYR A 534 -1.11 6.22 11.47
C TYR A 534 0.06 5.76 12.36
N TYR A 535 0.64 6.66 13.21
CA TYR A 535 1.91 6.37 13.88
C TYR A 535 1.88 6.35 15.40
N ALA A 536 0.97 7.01 16.05
CA ALA A 536 0.89 7.05 17.51
C ALA A 536 -0.50 6.66 18.01
N ALA A 537 -1.05 5.64 17.37
CA ALA A 537 -2.31 5.02 17.72
C ALA A 537 -2.25 3.52 17.38
N ILE A 538 -3.12 2.74 18.01
CA ILE A 538 -3.34 1.33 17.73
C ILE A 538 -4.78 1.11 17.27
N TRP A 539 -4.99 0.14 16.38
CA TRP A 539 -6.30 -0.33 15.95
C TRP A 539 -6.48 -1.79 16.37
N ALA A 540 -7.70 -2.17 16.75
CA ALA A 540 -7.98 -3.52 17.26
C ALA A 540 -7.65 -4.61 16.25
N ASN A 541 -8.04 -4.44 14.98
CA ASN A 541 -7.74 -5.37 13.90
C ASN A 541 -6.23 -5.47 13.64
N ASP A 542 -5.53 -4.36 13.43
CA ASP A 542 -4.09 -4.35 13.14
C ASP A 542 -3.30 -5.04 14.23
N GLN A 543 -3.66 -4.82 15.50
CA GLN A 543 -3.00 -5.43 16.65
C GLN A 543 -3.41 -6.89 16.83
N ALA A 544 -4.65 -7.10 17.23
CA ALA A 544 -5.11 -8.38 17.73
C ALA A 544 -5.28 -9.42 16.62
N GLU A 545 -5.71 -8.99 15.45
CA GLU A 545 -6.00 -9.89 14.35
C GLU A 545 -4.80 -10.10 13.43
N TYR A 546 -3.97 -9.08 13.17
CA TYR A 546 -2.90 -9.17 12.16
C TYR A 546 -1.53 -9.47 12.77
N VAL A 547 -0.98 -8.62 13.62
CA VAL A 547 0.44 -8.69 13.98
C VAL A 547 0.73 -9.41 15.29
N ASN A 548 -0.08 -9.20 16.33
CA ASN A 548 0.24 -9.70 17.68
C ASN A 548 0.40 -11.23 17.75
N PRO A 549 -0.45 -12.04 17.07
CA PRO A 549 -0.28 -13.49 17.06
C PRO A 549 1.03 -13.96 16.40
N PHE A 550 1.69 -13.13 15.59
CA PHE A 550 2.93 -13.43 14.90
C PHE A 550 4.19 -13.20 15.77
N PHE A 551 4.23 -12.13 16.55
CA PHE A 551 5.44 -11.71 17.27
C PHE A 551 6.08 -12.78 18.16
N PRO A 552 5.34 -13.65 18.86
CA PRO A 552 5.96 -14.73 19.62
C PRO A 552 6.83 -15.67 18.79
N TYR A 553 6.45 -15.95 17.55
CA TYR A 553 7.22 -16.83 16.66
C TYR A 553 8.55 -16.21 16.25
N LEU A 554 8.55 -14.92 15.94
CA LEU A 554 9.75 -14.15 15.63
C LEU A 554 10.65 -13.98 16.87
N GLY A 555 10.03 -13.78 18.05
CA GLY A 555 10.72 -13.56 19.32
C GLY A 555 11.38 -12.19 19.43
N TYR A 556 11.04 -11.24 18.57
CA TYR A 556 11.51 -9.86 18.68
C TYR A 556 10.87 -9.20 19.90
N TRP A 557 11.71 -8.78 20.85
CA TRP A 557 11.24 -8.37 22.18
C TRP A 557 10.31 -7.15 22.12
N ARG A 558 10.61 -6.15 21.26
CA ARG A 558 9.75 -4.96 21.08
C ARG A 558 8.39 -5.33 20.50
N GLY A 559 8.35 -6.31 19.58
CA GLY A 559 7.10 -6.84 19.03
C GLY A 559 6.23 -7.46 20.10
N ASN A 560 6.82 -8.31 20.96
CA ASN A 560 6.08 -8.90 22.08
C ASN A 560 5.62 -7.85 23.09
N GLU A 561 6.48 -6.88 23.44
CA GLU A 561 6.12 -5.81 24.37
C GLU A 561 5.00 -4.91 23.81
N SER A 562 5.07 -4.56 22.52
CA SER A 562 3.99 -3.79 21.87
C SER A 562 2.66 -4.54 21.84
N ALA A 563 2.70 -5.86 21.63
CA ALA A 563 1.51 -6.71 21.67
C ALA A 563 0.88 -6.73 23.07
N ILE A 564 1.69 -6.99 24.11
CA ILE A 564 1.21 -6.96 25.50
C ILE A 564 0.63 -5.59 25.85
N ASN A 565 1.33 -4.52 25.47
CA ASN A 565 0.91 -3.15 25.74
C ASN A 565 -0.40 -2.80 25.03
N SER A 566 -0.60 -3.24 23.80
CA SER A 566 -1.86 -3.01 23.08
C SER A 566 -3.04 -3.65 23.80
N PHE A 567 -2.90 -4.88 24.30
CA PHE A 567 -3.95 -5.54 25.08
C PHE A 567 -4.18 -4.85 26.44
N ARG A 568 -3.13 -4.33 27.09
CA ARG A 568 -3.26 -3.48 28.30
C ARG A 568 -4.09 -2.22 28.01
N HIS A 569 -3.88 -1.58 26.86
CA HIS A 569 -4.67 -0.42 26.45
C HIS A 569 -6.14 -0.79 26.25
N PHE A 570 -6.48 -1.88 25.56
CA PHE A 570 -7.86 -2.32 25.41
C PHE A 570 -8.49 -2.76 26.74
N SER A 571 -7.72 -3.37 27.66
CA SER A 571 -8.21 -3.75 28.99
C SER A 571 -8.76 -2.58 29.83
N ARG A 572 -8.35 -1.35 29.56
CA ARG A 572 -8.82 -0.14 30.27
C ARG A 572 -10.27 0.21 29.93
N PHE A 573 -10.81 -0.33 28.85
CA PHE A 573 -12.17 -0.02 28.37
C PHE A 573 -13.19 -1.11 28.67
N ILE A 574 -12.78 -2.24 29.27
CA ILE A 574 -13.77 -3.23 29.74
C ILE A 574 -14.62 -2.60 30.85
N ASN A 575 -15.93 -2.87 30.85
CA ASN A 575 -16.89 -2.21 31.70
C ASN A 575 -18.01 -3.15 32.12
N SER A 576 -18.70 -2.83 33.24
CA SER A 576 -19.78 -3.66 33.80
C SER A 576 -21.02 -3.71 32.92
N ASP A 577 -21.22 -2.71 32.08
CA ASP A 577 -22.42 -2.58 31.27
C ASP A 577 -22.29 -3.27 29.91
N PHE A 578 -21.09 -3.79 29.62
CA PHE A 578 -20.73 -4.42 28.33
C PHE A 578 -20.99 -3.49 27.13
N ASN A 579 -20.62 -2.21 27.27
CA ASN A 579 -20.55 -1.30 26.12
C ASN A 579 -19.32 -1.65 25.27
N PRO A 580 -19.38 -1.44 23.95
CA PRO A 580 -18.27 -1.78 23.05
C PRO A 580 -16.95 -1.11 23.46
N ILE A 581 -15.85 -1.83 23.28
CA ILE A 581 -14.51 -1.24 23.40
C ILE A 581 -14.21 -0.38 22.16
N PRO A 582 -13.32 0.63 22.26
CA PRO A 582 -13.01 1.47 21.11
C PRO A 582 -12.27 0.67 20.03
N SER A 583 -12.45 1.07 18.79
CA SER A 583 -11.74 0.50 17.65
C SER A 583 -10.27 0.93 17.58
N SER A 584 -9.94 2.11 18.12
CA SER A 584 -8.58 2.66 18.13
C SER A 584 -8.32 3.49 19.39
N ILE A 585 -7.05 3.52 19.81
CA ILE A 585 -6.57 4.20 21.02
C ILE A 585 -5.27 4.92 20.67
N ILE A 586 -5.18 6.23 21.04
CA ILE A 586 -3.96 7.01 20.85
C ILE A 586 -2.91 6.71 21.94
N ALA A 587 -1.65 7.13 21.66
CA ALA A 587 -0.50 6.86 22.52
C ALA A 587 -0.66 7.32 23.96
N GLU A 588 -1.32 8.43 24.20
CA GLU A 588 -1.61 8.95 25.52
C GLU A 588 -2.74 8.19 26.25
N GLY A 589 -3.49 7.40 25.49
CA GLY A 589 -4.59 6.60 25.99
C GLY A 589 -5.80 7.38 26.50
N THR A 590 -5.88 8.67 26.19
CA THR A 590 -6.93 9.59 26.63
C THR A 590 -7.96 9.89 25.54
N ASP A 591 -7.62 9.68 24.31
CA ASP A 591 -8.50 9.81 23.16
C ASP A 591 -8.64 8.47 22.44
N VAL A 592 -9.85 8.22 21.93
CA VAL A 592 -10.22 6.98 21.28
C VAL A 592 -11.08 7.27 20.06
N TRP A 593 -11.02 6.36 19.08
CA TRP A 593 -11.91 6.40 17.95
C TRP A 593 -12.82 5.18 17.94
N ALA A 594 -14.11 5.44 17.77
CA ALA A 594 -15.15 4.45 17.64
C ALA A 594 -16.23 4.93 16.64
N GLY A 595 -15.82 5.72 15.63
CA GLY A 595 -16.73 6.40 14.71
C GLY A 595 -17.53 5.49 13.80
N ALA A 596 -17.09 4.24 13.60
CA ALA A 596 -17.83 3.23 12.86
C ALA A 596 -18.70 2.32 13.76
N GLY A 597 -18.80 2.61 15.06
CA GLY A 597 -19.49 1.76 16.03
C GLY A 597 -18.69 0.50 16.39
N ASP A 598 -19.39 -0.57 16.80
CA ASP A 598 -18.81 -1.88 17.07
C ASP A 598 -18.47 -2.58 15.76
N ARG A 599 -17.18 -2.80 15.48
CA ARG A 599 -16.68 -3.50 14.28
C ARG A 599 -16.41 -4.99 14.52
N GLY A 600 -16.90 -5.56 15.62
CA GLY A 600 -16.48 -6.86 16.08
C GLY A 600 -15.14 -6.81 16.84
N ASP A 601 -14.74 -5.64 17.35
CA ASP A 601 -13.47 -5.39 18.02
C ASP A 601 -13.22 -6.34 19.21
N ALA A 602 -14.27 -6.69 19.97
CA ALA A 602 -14.16 -7.64 21.06
C ALA A 602 -13.82 -9.07 20.57
N ALA A 603 -14.36 -9.50 19.45
CA ALA A 603 -14.03 -10.81 18.86
C ALA A 603 -12.56 -10.83 18.38
N MET A 604 -12.10 -9.75 17.74
CA MET A 604 -10.71 -9.58 17.31
C MET A 604 -9.75 -9.64 18.49
N VAL A 605 -10.03 -8.88 19.56
CA VAL A 605 -9.19 -8.84 20.76
C VAL A 605 -9.16 -10.18 21.48
N ALA A 606 -10.29 -10.86 21.67
CA ALA A 606 -10.32 -12.19 22.29
C ALA A 606 -9.53 -13.22 21.47
N TYR A 607 -9.67 -13.21 20.14
CA TYR A 607 -8.93 -14.05 19.21
C TYR A 607 -7.43 -13.82 19.31
N GLY A 608 -6.99 -12.57 19.20
CA GLY A 608 -5.58 -12.23 19.18
C GLY A 608 -4.90 -12.45 20.52
N ALA A 609 -5.52 -11.99 21.61
CA ALA A 609 -4.95 -12.11 22.96
C ALA A 609 -4.82 -13.56 23.40
N SER A 610 -5.79 -14.44 23.07
CA SER A 610 -5.74 -15.85 23.39
C SER A 610 -4.62 -16.56 22.62
N ARG A 611 -4.52 -16.34 21.31
CA ARG A 611 -3.45 -16.92 20.47
C ARG A 611 -2.06 -16.43 20.85
N PHE A 612 -1.92 -15.12 21.08
CA PHE A 612 -0.68 -14.52 21.55
C PHE A 612 -0.22 -15.14 22.86
N SER A 613 -1.09 -15.21 23.88
CA SER A 613 -0.77 -15.74 25.20
C SER A 613 -0.32 -17.19 25.14
N LEU A 614 -0.96 -18.04 24.33
CA LEU A 614 -0.56 -19.43 24.13
C LEU A 614 0.82 -19.54 23.46
N ALA A 615 1.09 -18.76 22.43
CA ALA A 615 2.35 -18.82 21.68
C ALA A 615 3.50 -18.16 22.44
N TYR A 616 3.26 -17.04 23.13
CA TYR A 616 4.23 -16.35 23.96
C TYR A 616 4.63 -17.17 25.19
N ALA A 617 3.67 -17.92 25.74
CA ALA A 617 3.88 -18.94 26.77
C ALA A 617 4.46 -18.40 28.08
N ASP A 618 4.09 -17.18 28.47
CA ASP A 618 4.34 -16.61 29.79
C ASP A 618 3.06 -16.65 30.61
N LYS A 619 3.09 -17.41 31.71
CA LYS A 619 1.91 -17.62 32.54
C LYS A 619 1.46 -16.34 33.25
N SER A 620 2.37 -15.44 33.62
CA SER A 620 2.03 -14.20 34.33
C SER A 620 1.32 -13.23 33.39
N ILE A 621 1.81 -13.09 32.18
CA ILE A 621 1.16 -12.28 31.13
C ILE A 621 -0.20 -12.87 30.74
N ALA A 622 -0.28 -14.19 30.59
CA ALA A 622 -1.53 -14.86 30.31
C ALA A 622 -2.59 -14.63 31.41
N GLN A 623 -2.17 -14.64 32.69
CA GLN A 623 -3.05 -14.32 33.83
C GLN A 623 -3.46 -12.84 33.85
N GLU A 624 -2.56 -11.95 33.51
CA GLU A 624 -2.84 -10.51 33.39
C GLU A 624 -3.88 -10.21 32.28
N LEU A 625 -3.75 -10.88 31.13
CA LEU A 625 -4.63 -10.64 29.95
C LEU A 625 -5.96 -11.41 30.05
N TRP A 626 -6.08 -12.40 30.93
CA TRP A 626 -7.27 -13.22 31.03
C TRP A 626 -8.57 -12.43 31.28
N PRO A 627 -8.63 -11.42 32.18
CA PRO A 627 -9.86 -10.63 32.37
C PRO A 627 -10.35 -9.93 31.10
N LEU A 628 -9.44 -9.46 30.26
CA LEU A 628 -9.80 -8.86 28.96
C LEU A 628 -10.39 -9.93 28.03
N ILE A 629 -9.74 -11.09 27.93
CA ILE A 629 -10.20 -12.20 27.09
C ILE A 629 -11.60 -12.65 27.53
N GLU A 630 -11.79 -12.87 28.82
CA GLU A 630 -13.06 -13.32 29.39
C GLU A 630 -14.18 -12.29 29.16
N TRP A 631 -13.89 -11.01 29.37
CA TRP A 631 -14.85 -9.95 29.10
C TRP A 631 -15.24 -9.88 27.62
N CYS A 632 -14.27 -9.95 26.71
CA CYS A 632 -14.52 -9.93 25.27
C CYS A 632 -15.36 -11.14 24.81
N LEU A 633 -15.11 -12.33 25.37
CA LEU A 633 -15.91 -13.53 25.09
C LEU A 633 -17.34 -13.39 25.59
N GLU A 634 -17.54 -12.85 26.79
CA GLU A 634 -18.87 -12.58 27.35
C GLU A 634 -19.60 -11.49 26.54
N TYR A 635 -18.88 -10.43 26.10
CA TYR A 635 -19.44 -9.41 25.21
C TYR A 635 -20.00 -10.03 23.93
N CYS A 636 -19.22 -10.86 23.24
CA CYS A 636 -19.68 -11.53 22.02
C CYS A 636 -20.86 -12.51 22.30
N ASP A 637 -20.87 -13.19 23.43
CA ASP A 637 -21.97 -14.05 23.83
C ASP A 637 -23.30 -13.28 24.02
N ARG A 638 -23.23 -12.06 24.59
CA ARG A 638 -24.38 -11.15 24.74
C ARG A 638 -24.86 -10.54 23.43
N LYS A 639 -23.98 -10.49 22.42
CA LYS A 639 -24.28 -9.99 21.07
C LYS A 639 -24.80 -11.09 20.13
N LEU A 640 -25.02 -12.31 20.60
CA LEU A 640 -25.63 -13.34 19.78
C LEU A 640 -27.08 -12.97 19.43
N ASN A 641 -27.40 -13.02 18.14
CA ASN A 641 -28.77 -12.89 17.66
C ASN A 641 -29.58 -14.17 17.93
N ILE A 642 -30.85 -14.21 17.53
CA ILE A 642 -31.71 -15.37 17.75
C ILE A 642 -31.25 -16.64 17.03
N GLU A 643 -30.49 -16.49 15.94
CA GLU A 643 -29.86 -17.58 15.19
C GLU A 643 -28.54 -18.03 15.81
N GLY A 644 -28.04 -17.32 16.82
CA GLY A 644 -26.84 -17.61 17.58
C GLY A 644 -25.55 -17.30 16.83
N VAL A 645 -25.52 -16.23 16.04
CA VAL A 645 -24.32 -15.61 15.44
C VAL A 645 -24.12 -14.21 15.98
N VAL A 646 -22.89 -13.70 15.96
CA VAL A 646 -22.52 -12.43 16.63
C VAL A 646 -22.95 -11.23 15.80
N MET A 647 -23.68 -10.30 16.43
CA MET A 647 -24.04 -9.00 15.85
C MET A 647 -22.92 -7.99 16.10
N SER A 648 -22.74 -7.07 15.16
CA SER A 648 -21.91 -5.89 15.26
C SER A 648 -22.48 -4.76 14.40
N ASP A 649 -22.13 -3.51 14.70
CA ASP A 649 -22.64 -2.36 13.93
C ASP A 649 -22.04 -2.32 12.51
N THR A 650 -20.83 -2.82 12.35
CA THR A 650 -20.11 -2.94 11.07
C THR A 650 -18.99 -4.00 11.20
N ASP A 651 -18.08 -4.04 10.24
CA ASP A 651 -16.88 -4.88 10.26
C ASP A 651 -15.59 -4.03 10.28
N GLU A 652 -14.44 -4.66 10.16
CA GLU A 652 -13.14 -3.98 10.12
C GLU A 652 -12.96 -3.01 8.93
N LEU A 653 -13.82 -3.09 7.91
CA LEU A 653 -13.84 -2.17 6.78
C LEU A 653 -14.66 -0.90 7.05
N GLU A 654 -15.14 -0.73 8.29
CA GLU A 654 -15.66 0.54 8.82
C GLU A 654 -16.92 1.04 8.10
N GLY A 655 -17.77 0.11 7.62
CA GLY A 655 -18.99 0.45 6.90
C GLY A 655 -18.78 0.92 5.45
N ARG A 656 -17.60 0.72 4.90
CA ARG A 656 -17.33 1.02 3.47
C ARG A 656 -18.08 0.08 2.53
N PHE A 657 -18.46 -1.09 3.03
CA PHE A 657 -19.26 -2.09 2.34
C PHE A 657 -20.37 -2.57 3.27
N GLU A 658 -21.48 -2.97 2.69
CA GLU A 658 -22.54 -3.57 3.47
C GLU A 658 -22.09 -4.83 4.21
N ASP A 659 -22.43 -4.98 5.48
CA ASP A 659 -21.97 -6.02 6.39
C ASP A 659 -23.12 -6.64 7.24
N GLY A 660 -24.33 -6.06 7.14
CA GLY A 660 -25.54 -6.54 7.83
C GLY A 660 -25.46 -6.40 9.36
N ASP A 661 -26.49 -6.86 10.05
CA ASP A 661 -26.54 -6.84 11.53
C ASP A 661 -25.59 -7.85 12.18
N ALA A 662 -25.25 -8.93 11.44
CA ALA A 662 -24.28 -9.94 11.85
C ALA A 662 -23.46 -10.38 10.63
N ASN A 663 -22.14 -10.41 10.77
CA ASN A 663 -21.23 -10.76 9.69
C ASN A 663 -20.40 -12.02 9.97
N LEU A 664 -19.96 -12.64 8.88
CA LEU A 664 -19.21 -13.90 8.90
C LEU A 664 -17.84 -13.75 9.59
N CYS A 665 -17.17 -12.59 9.44
CA CYS A 665 -15.87 -12.32 10.03
C CYS A 665 -15.95 -12.37 11.55
N THR A 666 -16.78 -11.52 12.17
CA THR A 666 -16.94 -11.41 13.63
C THR A 666 -17.29 -12.75 14.25
N SER A 667 -18.24 -13.48 13.66
CA SER A 667 -18.67 -14.81 14.17
C SER A 667 -17.56 -15.85 14.05
N SER A 668 -16.76 -15.83 12.97
CA SER A 668 -15.65 -16.77 12.77
C SER A 668 -14.48 -16.49 13.73
N LEU A 669 -14.15 -15.22 13.98
CA LEU A 669 -13.12 -14.86 14.97
C LEU A 669 -13.55 -15.25 16.39
N TYR A 670 -14.80 -15.02 16.76
CA TYR A 670 -15.33 -15.46 18.05
C TYR A 670 -15.27 -16.99 18.23
N TYR A 671 -15.54 -17.76 17.16
CA TYR A 671 -15.39 -19.22 17.19
C TYR A 671 -13.96 -19.65 17.58
N ASP A 672 -12.95 -19.08 16.93
CA ASP A 672 -11.54 -19.44 17.25
C ASP A 672 -11.10 -18.90 18.61
N ALA A 673 -11.60 -17.71 18.99
CA ALA A 673 -11.35 -17.14 20.32
C ALA A 673 -11.83 -18.08 21.43
N LEU A 674 -13.02 -18.67 21.32
CA LEU A 674 -13.56 -19.64 22.26
C LEU A 674 -12.66 -20.90 22.38
N LEU A 675 -12.17 -21.43 21.25
CA LEU A 675 -11.27 -22.59 21.25
C LEU A 675 -9.91 -22.27 21.84
N SER A 676 -9.34 -21.13 21.47
CA SER A 676 -8.04 -20.66 21.97
C SER A 676 -8.12 -20.34 23.47
N ALA A 677 -9.17 -19.68 23.92
CA ALA A 677 -9.43 -19.41 25.34
C ALA A 677 -9.66 -20.69 26.16
N ALA A 678 -10.34 -21.69 25.60
CA ALA A 678 -10.47 -23.00 26.27
C ALA A 678 -9.11 -23.67 26.51
N ASN A 679 -8.20 -23.57 25.55
CA ASN A 679 -6.83 -24.06 25.69
C ASN A 679 -6.05 -23.24 26.73
N LEU A 680 -6.15 -21.90 26.68
CA LEU A 680 -5.51 -21.00 27.63
C LEU A 680 -6.02 -21.19 29.06
N ALA A 681 -7.33 -21.35 29.24
CA ALA A 681 -7.96 -21.68 30.53
C ALA A 681 -7.39 -22.97 31.14
N SER A 682 -7.10 -23.98 30.29
CA SER A 682 -6.43 -25.22 30.72
C SER A 682 -5.01 -24.96 31.23
N GLU A 683 -4.22 -24.14 30.55
CA GLU A 683 -2.85 -23.77 30.95
C GLU A 683 -2.83 -22.92 32.24
N LEU A 684 -3.86 -22.09 32.43
CA LEU A 684 -4.03 -21.31 33.64
C LEU A 684 -4.55 -22.14 34.85
N GLY A 685 -4.96 -23.40 34.62
CA GLY A 685 -5.48 -24.30 35.68
C GLY A 685 -6.90 -23.98 36.10
N MET A 686 -7.70 -23.42 35.20
CA MET A 686 -9.12 -23.13 35.47
C MET A 686 -9.97 -24.39 35.54
N SER A 687 -11.19 -24.25 36.05
CA SER A 687 -12.09 -25.38 36.21
C SER A 687 -12.43 -26.05 34.88
N SER A 688 -12.57 -27.38 34.91
CA SER A 688 -12.98 -28.16 33.72
C SER A 688 -14.36 -27.76 33.18
N SER A 689 -15.20 -27.16 34.01
CA SER A 689 -16.52 -26.63 33.61
C SER A 689 -16.37 -25.43 32.66
N ILE A 690 -15.46 -24.48 32.93
CA ILE A 690 -15.19 -23.31 32.06
C ILE A 690 -14.65 -23.80 30.71
N ILE A 691 -13.65 -24.70 30.75
CA ILE A 691 -13.04 -25.26 29.54
C ILE A 691 -14.09 -25.93 28.63
N LYS A 692 -14.94 -26.75 29.27
CA LYS A 692 -16.05 -27.44 28.55
C LYS A 692 -17.09 -26.45 28.01
N ALA A 693 -17.41 -25.39 28.78
CA ALA A 693 -18.37 -24.38 28.35
C ALA A 693 -17.89 -23.67 27.09
N TYR A 694 -16.64 -23.20 27.02
CA TYR A 694 -16.10 -22.56 25.83
C TYR A 694 -16.06 -23.49 24.61
N ARG A 695 -15.65 -24.75 24.81
CA ARG A 695 -15.65 -25.74 23.73
C ARG A 695 -17.06 -26.04 23.21
N SER A 696 -18.04 -26.12 24.10
CA SER A 696 -19.44 -26.33 23.74
C SER A 696 -20.03 -25.15 22.99
N LYS A 697 -19.75 -23.91 23.48
CA LYS A 697 -20.16 -22.67 22.77
C LYS A 697 -19.56 -22.63 21.37
N ALA A 698 -18.26 -22.94 21.21
CA ALA A 698 -17.60 -22.99 19.90
C ALA A 698 -18.26 -24.02 18.97
N ALA A 699 -18.54 -25.23 19.47
CA ALA A 699 -19.20 -26.27 18.66
C ALA A 699 -20.60 -25.84 18.19
N THR A 700 -21.39 -25.20 19.05
CA THR A 700 -22.70 -24.65 18.73
C THR A 700 -22.59 -23.52 17.71
N LEU A 701 -21.64 -22.58 17.93
CA LEU A 701 -21.43 -21.45 17.04
C LEU A 701 -21.00 -21.89 15.63
N LYS A 702 -20.17 -22.94 15.51
CA LYS A 702 -19.81 -23.51 14.21
C LYS A 702 -21.04 -23.99 13.43
N ILE A 703 -21.96 -24.66 14.10
CA ILE A 703 -23.21 -25.11 13.48
C ILE A 703 -24.08 -23.91 13.06
N ASN A 704 -24.13 -22.89 13.91
CA ASN A 704 -24.89 -21.67 13.62
C ASN A 704 -24.31 -20.88 12.46
N ILE A 705 -22.96 -20.75 12.37
CA ILE A 705 -22.26 -20.15 11.24
C ILE A 705 -22.63 -20.85 9.93
N GLU A 706 -22.57 -22.17 9.90
CA GLU A 706 -22.93 -22.96 8.73
C GLU A 706 -24.41 -22.76 8.35
N LYS A 707 -25.29 -22.73 9.33
CA LYS A 707 -26.74 -22.58 9.11
C LYS A 707 -27.10 -21.17 8.63
N TYR A 708 -26.48 -20.12 9.18
CA TYR A 708 -26.82 -18.71 8.93
C TYR A 708 -26.15 -18.16 7.69
N PHE A 709 -24.85 -18.41 7.55
CA PHE A 709 -24.05 -17.85 6.45
C PHE A 709 -23.89 -18.82 5.27
N GLY A 710 -24.02 -20.13 5.46
CA GLY A 710 -23.88 -21.10 4.38
C GLY A 710 -24.93 -20.87 3.28
N ALA A 711 -24.49 -20.59 2.05
CA ALA A 711 -25.36 -20.21 0.94
C ALA A 711 -24.72 -20.53 -0.43
N THR A 712 -25.55 -20.49 -1.46
CA THR A 712 -25.04 -20.43 -2.84
C THR A 712 -25.03 -18.98 -3.26
N VAL A 713 -23.82 -18.43 -3.47
CA VAL A 713 -23.59 -17.03 -3.89
C VAL A 713 -22.90 -17.03 -5.23
N SER A 714 -23.47 -16.35 -6.21
CA SER A 714 -22.94 -16.27 -7.59
C SER A 714 -22.61 -17.64 -8.20
N GLY A 715 -23.39 -18.67 -7.86
CA GLY A 715 -23.23 -20.05 -8.36
C GLY A 715 -22.29 -20.94 -7.53
N PHE A 716 -21.59 -20.43 -6.52
CA PHE A 716 -20.71 -21.20 -5.64
C PHE A 716 -21.43 -21.58 -4.34
N ASN A 717 -21.32 -22.83 -3.91
CA ASN A 717 -21.87 -23.30 -2.63
C ASN A 717 -20.92 -22.94 -1.47
N THR A 718 -20.82 -21.66 -1.17
CA THR A 718 -19.89 -21.06 -0.20
C THR A 718 -20.63 -20.39 0.96
N TYR A 719 -20.23 -19.20 1.35
CA TYR A 719 -20.86 -18.39 2.39
C TYR A 719 -21.34 -17.06 1.81
N ARG A 720 -22.51 -16.60 2.25
CA ARG A 720 -22.86 -15.18 2.20
C ARG A 720 -22.15 -14.46 3.35
N TYR A 721 -21.81 -13.21 3.18
CA TYR A 721 -21.07 -12.46 4.20
C TYR A 721 -21.99 -12.02 5.36
N TYR A 722 -23.23 -11.66 5.03
CA TYR A 722 -24.33 -11.31 5.95
C TYR A 722 -25.66 -11.80 5.39
N ASP A 723 -26.74 -11.69 6.17
CA ASP A 723 -28.06 -12.12 5.69
C ASP A 723 -28.58 -11.17 4.60
N GLY A 724 -29.00 -11.71 3.47
CA GLY A 724 -29.37 -10.98 2.26
C GLY A 724 -28.21 -10.65 1.32
N ASN A 725 -26.96 -10.98 1.64
CA ASN A 725 -25.83 -10.78 0.74
C ASN A 725 -25.89 -11.76 -0.46
N GLU A 726 -25.99 -11.21 -1.67
CA GLU A 726 -26.13 -11.97 -2.93
C GLU A 726 -24.86 -11.96 -3.80
N ILE A 727 -23.83 -11.20 -3.44
CA ILE A 727 -22.56 -11.08 -4.17
C ILE A 727 -21.41 -11.67 -3.37
N LEU A 728 -20.37 -12.14 -4.06
CA LEU A 728 -19.18 -12.64 -3.40
C LEU A 728 -18.42 -11.50 -2.71
N ARG A 729 -18.02 -11.77 -1.47
CA ARG A 729 -17.13 -10.91 -0.66
C ARG A 729 -15.83 -11.64 -0.41
N SER A 730 -14.71 -10.93 -0.40
CA SER A 730 -13.39 -11.53 -0.11
C SER A 730 -13.31 -12.18 1.26
N TRP A 731 -14.03 -11.63 2.25
CA TRP A 731 -14.04 -12.11 3.64
C TRP A 731 -14.70 -13.49 3.84
N ILE A 732 -15.26 -14.13 2.82
CA ILE A 732 -15.63 -15.55 2.87
C ILE A 732 -14.43 -16.47 3.14
N CYS A 733 -13.20 -15.96 3.03
CA CYS A 733 -11.98 -16.67 3.39
C CYS A 733 -11.78 -16.86 4.89
N ILE A 734 -12.39 -16.03 5.75
CA ILE A 734 -12.15 -16.04 7.20
C ILE A 734 -12.47 -17.39 7.86
N PRO A 735 -13.60 -18.07 7.58
CA PRO A 735 -13.85 -19.42 8.10
C PRO A 735 -12.69 -20.40 7.87
N LEU A 736 -12.05 -20.35 6.71
CA LEU A 736 -10.92 -21.24 6.39
C LEU A 736 -9.72 -20.97 7.33
N THR A 737 -9.47 -19.71 7.68
CA THR A 737 -8.34 -19.32 8.54
C THR A 737 -8.49 -19.77 10.00
N VAL A 738 -9.71 -20.04 10.42
CA VAL A 738 -10.04 -20.51 11.79
C VAL A 738 -10.37 -22.00 11.86
N GLY A 739 -10.33 -22.72 10.73
CA GLY A 739 -10.50 -24.17 10.66
C GLY A 739 -11.96 -24.62 10.46
N ILE A 740 -12.80 -23.80 9.86
CA ILE A 740 -14.14 -24.16 9.40
C ILE A 740 -14.04 -24.50 7.91
N PHE A 741 -14.10 -25.81 7.59
CA PHE A 741 -13.84 -26.34 6.25
C PHE A 741 -15.06 -26.97 5.59
N ASP A 742 -16.26 -26.76 6.15
CA ASP A 742 -17.48 -27.43 5.69
C ASP A 742 -17.82 -27.10 4.21
N ARG A 743 -17.35 -25.93 3.70
CA ARG A 743 -17.50 -25.47 2.31
C ARG A 743 -16.17 -25.11 1.66
N ALA A 744 -15.05 -25.71 2.11
CA ALA A 744 -13.71 -25.26 1.74
C ALA A 744 -13.46 -25.24 0.22
N GLU A 745 -13.78 -26.34 -0.49
CA GLU A 745 -13.53 -26.45 -1.94
C GLU A 745 -14.25 -25.33 -2.71
N ALA A 746 -15.56 -25.22 -2.55
CA ALA A 746 -16.35 -24.21 -3.25
C ALA A 746 -16.01 -22.77 -2.82
N THR A 747 -15.57 -22.56 -1.57
CA THR A 747 -15.09 -21.25 -1.09
C THR A 747 -13.77 -20.88 -1.77
N VAL A 748 -12.84 -21.82 -1.91
CA VAL A 748 -11.58 -21.57 -2.65
C VAL A 748 -11.84 -21.36 -4.13
N GLU A 749 -12.75 -22.12 -4.75
CA GLU A 749 -13.19 -21.87 -6.12
C GLU A 749 -13.76 -20.45 -6.30
N ALA A 750 -14.62 -20.01 -5.39
CA ALA A 750 -15.21 -18.67 -5.40
C ALA A 750 -14.13 -17.57 -5.25
N LEU A 751 -13.21 -17.71 -4.29
CA LEU A 751 -12.09 -16.78 -4.09
C LEU A 751 -11.18 -16.71 -5.31
N CYS A 752 -10.88 -17.85 -5.94
CA CYS A 752 -10.01 -17.91 -7.11
C CYS A 752 -10.72 -17.61 -8.43
N SER A 753 -12.05 -17.42 -8.39
CA SER A 753 -12.84 -17.12 -9.59
C SER A 753 -12.52 -15.76 -10.19
N PRO A 754 -12.81 -15.52 -11.48
CA PRO A 754 -12.69 -14.23 -12.11
C PRO A 754 -13.58 -13.12 -11.49
N PHE A 755 -14.52 -13.47 -10.62
CA PHE A 755 -15.34 -12.50 -9.89
C PHE A 755 -14.56 -11.76 -8.81
N LEU A 756 -13.59 -12.43 -8.17
CA LEU A 756 -12.80 -11.86 -7.07
C LEU A 756 -11.32 -11.79 -7.40
N TRP A 757 -10.70 -12.84 -7.96
CA TRP A 757 -9.26 -12.86 -8.20
C TRP A 757 -8.90 -12.16 -9.51
N LYS A 758 -8.08 -11.11 -9.42
CA LYS A 758 -7.61 -10.31 -10.57
C LYS A 758 -6.08 -10.21 -10.55
N LYS A 759 -5.54 -9.53 -11.56
CA LYS A 759 -4.10 -9.25 -11.68
C LYS A 759 -3.49 -8.63 -10.42
N ASP A 760 -4.24 -7.78 -9.72
CA ASP A 760 -3.74 -7.03 -8.57
C ASP A 760 -3.97 -7.74 -7.22
N GLY A 761 -4.60 -8.90 -7.23
CA GLY A 761 -4.94 -9.70 -6.07
C GLY A 761 -6.44 -9.93 -5.95
N LEU A 762 -6.95 -9.99 -4.73
CA LEU A 762 -8.35 -10.25 -4.42
C LEU A 762 -9.13 -8.94 -4.29
N LEU A 763 -10.20 -8.79 -5.07
CA LEU A 763 -11.16 -7.69 -4.91
C LEU A 763 -11.89 -7.82 -3.56
N THR A 764 -12.25 -6.71 -2.95
CA THR A 764 -13.06 -6.68 -1.72
C THR A 764 -14.41 -7.33 -1.88
N ALA A 765 -15.04 -7.13 -3.03
CA ALA A 765 -16.34 -7.72 -3.39
C ALA A 765 -16.43 -7.90 -4.91
N GLN A 766 -17.30 -8.78 -5.33
CA GLN A 766 -17.70 -8.93 -6.74
C GLN A 766 -18.24 -7.61 -7.28
N GLY A 767 -17.71 -7.16 -8.41
CA GLY A 767 -18.06 -5.88 -9.02
C GLY A 767 -17.34 -4.66 -8.44
N SER A 768 -16.57 -4.80 -7.36
CA SER A 768 -15.68 -3.76 -6.85
C SER A 768 -14.48 -3.57 -7.77
N THR A 769 -13.85 -2.40 -7.68
CA THR A 769 -12.54 -2.11 -8.31
C THR A 769 -11.42 -2.04 -7.28
N THR A 770 -11.74 -2.17 -6.00
CA THR A 770 -10.80 -2.01 -4.90
C THR A 770 -10.19 -3.36 -4.50
N PHE A 771 -8.87 -3.38 -4.48
CA PHE A 771 -8.05 -4.45 -3.95
C PHE A 771 -7.56 -4.07 -2.56
N TRP A 772 -7.63 -5.02 -1.62
CA TRP A 772 -7.01 -4.89 -0.32
C TRP A 772 -6.05 -6.04 -0.11
N ASP A 773 -4.78 -5.73 0.17
CA ASP A 773 -3.79 -6.78 0.39
C ASP A 773 -4.15 -7.65 1.58
N ARG A 774 -4.79 -7.09 2.63
CA ARG A 774 -5.29 -7.89 3.76
C ARG A 774 -6.26 -8.99 3.31
N SER A 775 -7.18 -8.70 2.40
CA SER A 775 -8.10 -9.72 1.84
C SER A 775 -7.34 -10.83 1.12
N THR A 776 -6.39 -10.45 0.28
CA THR A 776 -5.54 -11.39 -0.48
C THR A 776 -4.72 -12.27 0.47
N LEU A 777 -4.12 -11.68 1.51
CA LEU A 777 -3.26 -12.37 2.46
C LEU A 777 -4.07 -13.31 3.38
N TYR A 778 -5.26 -12.89 3.79
CA TYR A 778 -6.19 -13.77 4.51
C TYR A 778 -6.64 -14.95 3.67
N ALA A 779 -7.02 -14.72 2.41
CA ALA A 779 -7.43 -15.76 1.49
C ALA A 779 -6.30 -16.78 1.28
N LEU A 780 -5.06 -16.33 1.05
CA LEU A 780 -3.90 -17.21 0.88
C LEU A 780 -3.67 -18.07 2.12
N ARG A 781 -3.74 -17.48 3.33
CA ARG A 781 -3.65 -18.22 4.59
C ARG A 781 -4.75 -19.28 4.71
N GLY A 782 -5.98 -18.90 4.37
CA GLY A 782 -7.13 -19.80 4.39
C GLY A 782 -7.04 -20.95 3.39
N ILE A 783 -6.57 -20.68 2.16
CA ILE A 783 -6.39 -21.70 1.11
C ILE A 783 -5.33 -22.73 1.52
N TYR A 784 -4.20 -22.28 2.13
CA TYR A 784 -3.23 -23.22 2.73
C TYR A 784 -3.86 -24.04 3.85
N ALA A 785 -4.58 -23.40 4.79
CA ALA A 785 -5.23 -24.08 5.90
C ALA A 785 -6.26 -25.14 5.45
N ALA A 786 -6.91 -24.90 4.30
CA ALA A 786 -7.82 -25.85 3.65
C ALA A 786 -7.10 -27.00 2.93
N GLY A 787 -5.76 -27.04 2.95
CA GLY A 787 -4.97 -28.12 2.34
C GLY A 787 -4.74 -27.97 0.83
N MET A 788 -5.06 -26.82 0.23
CA MET A 788 -4.91 -26.57 -1.22
C MET A 788 -3.57 -25.88 -1.52
N ALA A 789 -2.47 -26.54 -1.12
CA ALA A 789 -1.11 -26.01 -1.12
C ALA A 789 -0.64 -25.53 -2.49
N ASP A 790 -0.91 -26.26 -3.56
CA ASP A 790 -0.44 -25.90 -4.91
C ASP A 790 -1.07 -24.58 -5.39
N ILE A 791 -2.39 -24.42 -5.21
CA ILE A 791 -3.11 -23.19 -5.55
C ILE A 791 -2.60 -22.01 -4.71
N ALA A 792 -2.48 -22.22 -3.40
CA ALA A 792 -2.02 -21.17 -2.49
C ALA A 792 -0.58 -20.73 -2.83
N THR A 793 0.32 -21.68 -3.13
CA THR A 793 1.73 -21.39 -3.45
C THR A 793 1.88 -20.66 -4.78
N GLU A 794 1.15 -21.06 -5.82
CA GLU A 794 1.16 -20.37 -7.12
C GLU A 794 0.76 -18.90 -6.94
N LYS A 795 -0.35 -18.65 -6.24
CA LYS A 795 -0.85 -17.30 -6.00
C LYS A 795 0.03 -16.49 -5.04
N LEU A 796 0.58 -17.13 -4.00
CA LEU A 796 1.52 -16.48 -3.08
C LEU A 796 2.82 -16.07 -3.81
N LYS A 797 3.34 -16.94 -4.67
CA LYS A 797 4.52 -16.63 -5.49
C LYS A 797 4.24 -15.45 -6.42
N TYR A 798 3.10 -15.43 -7.11
CA TYR A 798 2.69 -14.33 -7.97
C TYR A 798 2.57 -13.01 -7.19
N TYR A 799 1.87 -13.02 -6.05
CA TYR A 799 1.74 -11.88 -5.16
C TYR A 799 3.12 -11.38 -4.70
N SER A 800 3.97 -12.29 -4.21
CA SER A 800 5.31 -11.97 -3.71
C SER A 800 6.22 -11.39 -4.78
N ALA A 801 6.21 -11.96 -6.00
CA ALA A 801 6.96 -11.45 -7.13
C ALA A 801 6.53 -10.01 -7.48
N ARG A 802 5.23 -9.74 -7.45
CA ARG A 802 4.70 -8.43 -7.74
C ARG A 802 5.10 -7.38 -6.69
N ARG A 803 5.06 -7.73 -5.40
CA ARG A 803 5.45 -6.83 -4.30
C ARG A 803 6.96 -6.67 -4.14
N LEU A 804 7.74 -7.64 -4.60
CA LEU A 804 9.20 -7.64 -4.44
C LEU A 804 9.95 -7.20 -5.71
N LEU A 805 9.41 -7.50 -6.90
CA LEU A 805 10.09 -7.30 -8.18
C LEU A 805 9.29 -6.44 -9.17
N GLY A 806 8.14 -5.92 -8.76
CA GLY A 806 7.25 -5.12 -9.58
C GLY A 806 7.57 -3.63 -9.59
N ASP A 807 6.54 -2.81 -9.84
CA ASP A 807 6.66 -1.36 -9.93
C ASP A 807 6.62 -0.67 -8.57
N HIS A 808 6.10 -1.33 -7.54
CA HIS A 808 6.00 -0.81 -6.18
C HIS A 808 6.49 -1.84 -5.19
N VAL A 809 7.62 -1.55 -4.56
CA VAL A 809 8.42 -2.50 -3.77
C VAL A 809 8.86 -1.90 -2.43
N PRO A 810 9.26 -2.71 -1.41
CA PRO A 810 9.27 -4.17 -1.38
C PRO A 810 8.17 -4.79 -0.51
N TYR A 811 7.19 -4.04 -0.03
CA TYR A 811 6.29 -4.46 1.04
C TYR A 811 4.85 -4.68 0.55
N ALA A 812 4.05 -5.36 1.38
CA ALA A 812 2.60 -5.37 1.26
C ALA A 812 2.04 -3.94 1.40
N ILE A 813 0.92 -3.67 0.76
CA ILE A 813 0.24 -2.37 0.78
C ILE A 813 -1.12 -2.48 1.46
N GLU A 814 -1.71 -1.34 1.82
CA GLU A 814 -3.08 -1.31 2.34
C GLU A 814 -4.09 -1.68 1.26
N ALA A 815 -4.23 -0.81 0.27
CA ALA A 815 -5.27 -0.91 -0.74
C ALA A 815 -4.84 -0.30 -2.08
N TRP A 816 -5.56 -0.65 -3.15
CA TRP A 816 -5.42 -0.10 -4.49
C TRP A 816 -6.77 -0.14 -5.22
N PRO A 817 -7.16 0.90 -5.97
CA PRO A 817 -6.46 2.17 -6.25
C PRO A 817 -6.54 3.21 -5.11
N GLU A 818 -7.30 2.95 -4.05
CA GLU A 818 -7.32 3.83 -2.89
C GLU A 818 -6.05 3.71 -2.03
N GLY A 819 -5.84 4.68 -1.10
CA GLY A 819 -4.79 4.59 -0.10
C GLY A 819 -3.36 4.81 -0.60
N SER A 820 -3.15 5.27 -1.83
CA SER A 820 -1.83 5.60 -2.39
C SER A 820 -0.80 4.48 -2.28
N GLN A 821 -1.23 3.23 -2.24
CA GLN A 821 -0.39 2.04 -2.07
C GLN A 821 0.52 2.11 -0.83
N ARG A 822 0.01 2.63 0.29
CA ARG A 822 0.78 2.78 1.54
C ARG A 822 1.34 1.44 2.01
N HIS A 823 2.61 1.41 2.39
CA HIS A 823 3.27 0.26 2.97
C HIS A 823 2.89 0.07 4.45
N LEU A 824 1.64 -0.29 4.74
CA LEU A 824 1.23 -0.52 6.12
C LEU A 824 1.89 -1.80 6.67
N SER A 825 2.33 -1.73 7.92
CA SER A 825 3.08 -2.82 8.54
C SER A 825 2.22 -4.01 8.95
N ALA A 826 0.93 -3.79 9.19
CA ALA A 826 -0.01 -4.84 9.57
C ALA A 826 -0.19 -5.90 8.48
N GLU A 827 -0.25 -5.49 7.23
CA GLU A 827 -0.32 -6.38 6.06
C GLU A 827 0.96 -7.22 5.93
N SER A 828 2.13 -6.66 6.26
CA SER A 828 3.37 -7.44 6.33
C SER A 828 3.31 -8.50 7.42
N GLY A 829 2.67 -8.21 8.56
CA GLY A 829 2.38 -9.19 9.62
C GLY A 829 1.47 -10.31 9.14
N LEU A 830 0.43 -10.00 8.38
CA LEU A 830 -0.44 -11.00 7.74
C LEU A 830 0.33 -11.90 6.78
N TYR A 831 1.24 -11.34 5.97
CA TYR A 831 2.12 -12.14 5.11
C TYR A 831 2.94 -13.14 5.92
N CYS A 832 3.52 -12.70 7.04
CA CYS A 832 4.28 -13.60 7.93
C CYS A 832 3.41 -14.75 8.46
N ARG A 833 2.15 -14.49 8.74
CA ARG A 833 1.20 -15.52 9.20
C ARG A 833 0.78 -16.50 8.12
N ILE A 834 0.84 -16.14 6.83
CA ILE A 834 0.66 -17.12 5.74
C ILE A 834 1.70 -18.21 5.85
N ILE A 835 2.94 -17.85 6.19
CA ILE A 835 4.03 -18.83 6.33
C ILE A 835 3.83 -19.66 7.60
N THR A 836 3.68 -19.03 8.77
CA THR A 836 3.61 -19.74 10.05
C THR A 836 2.32 -20.53 10.22
N GLU A 837 1.17 -19.94 9.94
CA GLU A 837 -0.16 -20.52 10.19
C GLU A 837 -0.78 -21.16 8.94
N GLY A 838 -0.37 -20.76 7.72
CA GLY A 838 -0.83 -21.35 6.47
C GLY A 838 0.09 -22.47 5.99
N LEU A 839 1.26 -22.12 5.44
CA LEU A 839 2.20 -23.09 4.83
C LEU A 839 2.67 -24.16 5.82
N PHE A 840 3.08 -23.77 7.03
CA PHE A 840 3.45 -24.70 8.10
C PHE A 840 2.24 -25.17 8.93
N GLY A 841 1.13 -24.44 8.91
CA GLY A 841 -0.11 -24.80 9.61
C GLY A 841 0.04 -24.89 11.13
N MET A 842 0.83 -23.98 11.72
CA MET A 842 1.07 -23.93 13.18
C MET A 842 -0.13 -23.28 13.89
N LYS A 843 -0.75 -23.98 14.83
CA LYS A 843 -1.83 -23.46 15.69
C LYS A 843 -1.47 -23.67 17.16
N PRO A 844 -1.36 -22.61 17.99
CA PRO A 844 -1.05 -22.77 19.42
C PRO A 844 -2.16 -23.53 20.16
N THR A 845 -1.80 -24.51 20.98
CA THR A 845 -2.75 -25.31 21.78
C THR A 845 -2.39 -25.35 23.26
N GLY A 846 -1.26 -24.78 23.64
CA GLY A 846 -0.81 -24.69 25.02
C GLY A 846 0.57 -24.00 25.09
N PHE A 847 1.03 -23.67 26.30
CA PHE A 847 2.32 -23.00 26.51
C PHE A 847 3.53 -23.78 25.99
N ARG A 848 3.41 -25.10 25.88
CA ARG A 848 4.44 -25.99 25.33
C ARG A 848 3.85 -26.94 24.28
N SER A 849 2.79 -26.55 23.59
CA SER A 849 2.18 -27.39 22.58
C SER A 849 1.52 -26.60 21.45
N PHE A 850 1.53 -27.18 20.27
CA PHE A 850 0.86 -26.65 19.09
C PHE A 850 0.43 -27.80 18.19
N ASP A 851 -0.63 -27.58 17.43
CA ASP A 851 -0.96 -28.42 16.29
C ASP A 851 -0.15 -27.94 15.07
N LEU A 852 0.26 -28.87 14.23
CA LEU A 852 1.01 -28.64 13.00
C LEU A 852 0.31 -29.40 11.86
N THR A 853 -0.10 -28.68 10.83
CA THR A 853 -0.76 -29.23 9.62
C THR A 853 -0.01 -28.71 8.39
N PRO A 854 1.14 -29.32 8.01
CA PRO A 854 1.92 -28.84 6.89
C PRO A 854 1.13 -28.89 5.58
N SER A 855 1.20 -27.78 4.82
CA SER A 855 0.56 -27.65 3.51
C SER A 855 1.64 -27.38 2.45
N MET A 856 2.47 -28.39 2.20
CA MET A 856 3.61 -28.30 1.28
C MET A 856 3.17 -28.58 -0.16
N PRO A 857 3.44 -27.68 -1.13
CA PRO A 857 3.06 -27.90 -2.52
C PRO A 857 3.71 -29.17 -3.10
N THR A 858 3.03 -29.82 -4.03
CA THR A 858 3.45 -31.11 -4.59
C THR A 858 4.78 -31.02 -5.32
N SER A 859 5.15 -29.87 -5.86
CA SER A 859 6.40 -29.60 -6.54
C SER A 859 7.63 -29.46 -5.62
N TRP A 860 7.42 -29.33 -4.28
CA TRP A 860 8.52 -29.15 -3.36
C TRP A 860 8.99 -30.47 -2.72
N GLU A 861 10.28 -30.66 -2.67
CA GLU A 861 10.93 -31.80 -2.02
C GLU A 861 11.09 -31.57 -0.52
N SER A 862 11.31 -30.32 -0.12
CA SER A 862 11.53 -29.95 1.28
C SER A 862 11.16 -28.49 1.54
N MET A 863 10.85 -28.19 2.82
CA MET A 863 10.79 -26.85 3.36
C MET A 863 11.22 -26.88 4.82
N SER A 864 11.74 -25.76 5.33
CA SER A 864 12.07 -25.62 6.75
C SER A 864 11.79 -24.21 7.24
N ILE A 865 11.44 -24.12 8.54
CA ILE A 865 11.41 -22.86 9.29
C ILE A 865 12.19 -23.07 10.58
N LYS A 866 13.21 -22.22 10.80
CA LYS A 866 14.19 -22.37 11.87
C LYS A 866 14.17 -21.19 12.82
N ASN A 867 14.68 -21.40 14.01
CA ASN A 867 14.75 -20.37 15.06
C ASN A 867 13.40 -19.77 15.43
N ILE A 868 12.36 -20.60 15.54
CA ILE A 868 11.05 -20.21 16.06
C ILE A 868 11.18 -20.00 17.58
N LYS A 869 10.86 -18.80 18.08
CA LYS A 869 11.03 -18.42 19.50
C LYS A 869 9.80 -18.60 20.38
N ALA A 870 8.72 -19.14 19.85
CA ALA A 870 7.45 -19.36 20.55
C ALA A 870 7.53 -20.54 21.56
N PHE A 871 6.49 -20.67 22.40
CA PHE A 871 6.27 -21.81 23.32
C PHE A 871 7.36 -21.99 24.38
N SER A 872 8.00 -20.89 24.81
CA SER A 872 9.16 -20.89 25.73
C SER A 872 10.33 -21.78 25.28
N ASP A 873 10.50 -21.94 23.98
CA ASP A 873 11.50 -22.78 23.35
C ASP A 873 12.24 -22.08 22.19
N ASN A 874 13.14 -22.77 21.53
CA ASN A 874 13.72 -22.42 20.25
C ASN A 874 13.59 -23.65 19.35
N ILE A 875 12.77 -23.54 18.32
CA ILE A 875 12.28 -24.68 17.55
C ILE A 875 12.71 -24.56 16.09
N ASP A 876 13.17 -25.68 15.51
CA ASP A 876 13.26 -25.82 14.07
C ASP A 876 12.25 -26.86 13.59
N ILE A 877 11.56 -26.59 12.49
CA ILE A 877 10.68 -27.52 11.81
C ILE A 877 11.23 -27.77 10.42
N ILE A 878 11.54 -29.02 10.10
CA ILE A 878 12.07 -29.46 8.81
C ILE A 878 11.12 -30.50 8.25
N ILE A 879 10.65 -30.29 7.03
CA ILE A 879 9.67 -31.15 6.35
C ILE A 879 10.28 -31.62 5.05
N ASN A 880 10.30 -32.92 4.82
CA ASN A 880 10.79 -33.53 3.60
C ASN A 880 9.71 -34.46 3.04
N ARG A 881 9.51 -34.40 1.72
CA ARG A 881 8.63 -35.30 0.98
C ARG A 881 9.32 -36.65 0.81
N THR A 882 8.69 -37.73 1.23
CA THR A 882 9.24 -39.09 1.12
C THR A 882 8.54 -39.89 0.02
N SER A 883 7.33 -39.50 -0.36
CA SER A 883 6.59 -39.97 -1.53
C SER A 883 5.53 -38.92 -1.90
N SER A 884 4.82 -39.14 -2.99
CA SER A 884 3.77 -38.21 -3.45
C SER A 884 2.72 -37.84 -2.39
N LYS A 885 2.51 -38.70 -1.38
CA LYS A 885 1.49 -38.48 -0.32
C LYS A 885 2.09 -38.51 1.09
N LYS A 886 3.39 -38.63 1.28
CA LYS A 886 3.98 -38.78 2.62
C LYS A 886 5.06 -37.77 2.89
N LEU A 887 4.99 -37.21 4.07
CA LEU A 887 5.93 -36.24 4.61
C LEU A 887 6.63 -36.81 5.83
N LYS A 888 7.93 -36.49 5.96
CA LYS A 888 8.72 -36.69 7.17
C LYS A 888 8.92 -35.34 7.82
N VAL A 889 8.35 -35.16 9.00
CA VAL A 889 8.49 -33.96 9.81
C VAL A 889 9.53 -34.19 10.91
N VAL A 890 10.49 -33.30 11.03
CA VAL A 890 11.51 -33.30 12.07
C VAL A 890 11.38 -32.00 12.85
N ILE A 891 11.20 -32.11 14.16
CA ILE A 891 11.10 -30.95 15.06
C ILE A 891 12.27 -31.02 16.03
N ASN A 892 13.16 -30.03 15.96
CA ASN A 892 14.23 -29.83 16.93
C ASN A 892 13.76 -28.84 18.01
N SER A 893 14.05 -29.13 19.26
CA SER A 893 13.74 -28.27 20.42
C SER A 893 14.83 -28.36 21.45
N LYS A 894 14.81 -27.56 22.52
CA LYS A 894 15.75 -27.65 23.65
C LYS A 894 15.73 -29.02 24.30
N LYS A 895 14.62 -29.77 24.23
CA LYS A 895 14.52 -31.13 24.83
C LYS A 895 14.95 -32.25 23.89
N GLY A 896 15.34 -31.92 22.65
CA GLY A 896 15.80 -32.89 21.68
C GLY A 896 14.93 -32.93 20.42
N GLN A 897 15.11 -33.99 19.65
CA GLN A 897 14.49 -34.12 18.34
C GLN A 897 13.28 -35.06 18.37
N LYS A 898 12.17 -34.66 17.73
CA LYS A 898 11.00 -35.50 17.45
C LYS A 898 10.86 -35.71 15.95
N LYS A 899 10.43 -36.91 15.54
CA LYS A 899 10.24 -37.27 14.15
C LYS A 899 8.84 -37.86 13.95
N TYR A 900 8.17 -37.41 12.91
CA TYR A 900 6.86 -37.89 12.52
C TYR A 900 6.90 -38.31 11.05
N ALA A 901 6.16 -39.37 10.72
CA ALA A 901 5.84 -39.73 9.34
C ALA A 901 4.34 -39.56 9.20
N ILE A 902 3.91 -38.69 8.30
CA ILE A 902 2.51 -38.26 8.17
C ILE A 902 2.06 -38.36 6.70
N GLU A 903 0.77 -38.47 6.49
CA GLU A 903 0.19 -38.18 5.18
C GLU A 903 0.26 -36.66 4.89
N ASP A 904 0.28 -36.26 3.63
CA ASP A 904 0.26 -34.85 3.27
C ASP A 904 -1.05 -34.20 3.71
N GLY A 905 -1.00 -33.08 4.42
CA GLY A 905 -2.16 -32.43 5.04
C GLY A 905 -2.64 -33.05 6.37
N GLU A 906 -1.99 -34.11 6.88
CA GLU A 906 -2.34 -34.69 8.17
C GLU A 906 -1.89 -33.77 9.32
N LYS A 907 -2.79 -33.59 10.30
CA LYS A 907 -2.52 -32.79 11.50
C LYS A 907 -1.83 -33.64 12.56
N ILE A 908 -0.76 -33.14 13.11
CA ILE A 908 -0.08 -33.69 14.29
C ILE A 908 -0.12 -32.71 15.46
N SER A 909 -0.33 -33.26 16.67
CA SER A 909 -0.23 -32.48 17.92
C SER A 909 1.16 -32.62 18.52
N VAL A 910 1.87 -31.52 18.56
CA VAL A 910 3.25 -31.46 19.05
C VAL A 910 3.26 -30.98 20.50
N LYS A 911 3.95 -31.73 21.39
CA LYS A 911 4.26 -31.32 22.78
C LYS A 911 5.76 -31.16 22.92
N LEU A 912 6.25 -30.00 23.38
CA LEU A 912 7.68 -29.65 23.54
C LEU A 912 8.22 -30.10 24.86
#